data_e50453c55f7abe1573b9950af8715856
#
_entry.id   e50453c55f7abe1573b9950af8715856
#
_cell.length_a   1.000
_cell.length_b   1.000
_cell.length_c   1.000
_cell.angle_alpha   90.00
_cell.angle_beta   90.00
_cell.angle_gamma   90.00
#
_symmetry.space_group_name_H-M   'P 1'
#
loop_
_entity.id
_entity.type
_entity.pdbx_description
1 polymer ?
#
loop_
_entity_poly.entity_id
_entity_poly.type
_entity_poly.pdbx_seq_one_letter_code
_entity_poly.pdbx_strand_id
1 'polypeptide(L)'
;MKKLFTVTLLSLAAFIPVAKAQLSHDKCLSEIMFREAAAQNPQVQKNRDDLEKFTEAYSQNTSANRNASVTKIIPVVVHVMHYGGPENISDAQILDQIRVLNEDYRRLNPDTANTPAVFKPLGADVGIEFRMAQLDPNGNCTNGIERIYTPLTFNARNNVKPLSCWPRDKYLNMWIVSSIANTNGSPGTVIGFAQFPGGADSTDGVVIKYDYMGTIGAASSTGGAGRTATHEVGHWLNLRHIWGDATCGNDFVSDTPTQEAANLSTCPSWPHVTNCSGNSPNGDMFTNYMDYTNGPCQNMFSIGQSQRMSATLASTLSGRNNLWSSANLIATGTDGTPAVTCAPYADFIPRPIFICEGSSIQFTDGSWGGPVDSRVWTFTGGTPASDTSANPSVQYLTAGVYDVMLSVTNTAGTSSKTIAGKVVVSGSGNSISPIGFSEGFENGTWPFNDYYAINANGGTTWQTTSVAANGGTKSIYISNTYNSSTGYQSNDKGPDEFITPMFDFTNITNPTMTFDIACALRDTSLDRFVVYYSTNCGQTWTLRKAIQGIPLQTTTAFVAGNFIPNSSQWRNETVSFGNNVANKQNVRFRIEFNHESSNNLYLDNINLNGTVGLSDDLNVENAGISIHPNPSKGVTYVDFSMLVQSDVKIEVLDIQGRVVSTFNDNLSAGDHQYQFNNNLEAGVYLVRISFGERAITKKVVIR
;
A
#
# COMPACT_ATOMS: atom_id res chain seq x y z
N MET A 1 -69.70 -37.46 -27.41
CA MET A 1 -69.67 -36.00 -27.40
C MET A 1 -68.88 -35.52 -26.16
N LYS A 2 -67.60 -35.27 -26.29
CA LYS A 2 -66.77 -34.74 -25.20
C LYS A 2 -66.52 -33.30 -25.50
N LYS A 3 -66.94 -32.38 -24.64
CA LYS A 3 -66.69 -30.95 -24.73
C LYS A 3 -65.30 -30.67 -24.10
N LEU A 4 -64.40 -30.07 -24.90
CA LEU A 4 -63.11 -29.60 -24.51
C LEU A 4 -63.29 -28.17 -23.96
N PHE A 5 -62.93 -27.93 -22.71
CA PHE A 5 -62.80 -26.58 -22.11
C PHE A 5 -61.37 -26.08 -22.26
N THR A 6 -61.18 -25.04 -23.07
CA THR A 6 -59.93 -24.34 -23.20
C THR A 6 -59.88 -23.23 -22.13
N VAL A 7 -58.99 -23.37 -21.14
CA VAL A 7 -58.69 -22.31 -20.17
C VAL A 7 -57.59 -21.45 -20.72
N THR A 8 -57.91 -20.21 -21.06
CA THR A 8 -56.91 -19.19 -21.46
C THR A 8 -56.32 -18.53 -20.20
N LEU A 9 -55.05 -18.81 -19.90
CA LEU A 9 -54.33 -18.14 -18.84
C LEU A 9 -53.86 -16.78 -19.36
N LEU A 10 -54.44 -15.67 -18.86
CA LEU A 10 -53.94 -14.32 -19.05
C LEU A 10 -52.78 -14.08 -18.07
N SER A 11 -51.54 -14.07 -18.57
CA SER A 11 -50.39 -13.67 -17.78
C SER A 11 -50.33 -12.15 -17.69
N LEU A 12 -50.67 -11.60 -16.54
CA LEU A 12 -50.45 -10.20 -16.16
C LEU A 12 -48.96 -10.02 -15.90
N ALA A 13 -48.19 -9.51 -16.86
CA ALA A 13 -46.83 -9.09 -16.65
C ALA A 13 -46.86 -7.77 -15.85
N ALA A 14 -46.61 -7.87 -14.55
CA ALA A 14 -46.35 -6.70 -13.73
C ALA A 14 -45.01 -6.09 -14.16
N PHE A 15 -45.05 -4.96 -14.84
CA PHE A 15 -43.88 -4.09 -15.02
C PHE A 15 -43.52 -3.54 -13.65
N ILE A 16 -42.50 -4.14 -13.00
CA ILE A 16 -41.80 -3.52 -11.89
C ILE A 16 -40.86 -2.51 -12.56
N PRO A 17 -40.97 -1.20 -12.28
CA PRO A 17 -39.98 -0.25 -12.74
C PRO A 17 -38.65 -0.61 -12.03
N VAL A 18 -37.70 -1.14 -12.78
CA VAL A 18 -36.31 -1.21 -12.31
C VAL A 18 -35.88 0.23 -12.13
N ALA A 19 -35.88 0.71 -10.89
CA ALA A 19 -35.20 1.94 -10.53
C ALA A 19 -33.77 1.79 -11.02
N LYS A 20 -33.36 2.58 -12.04
CA LYS A 20 -31.95 2.72 -12.41
C LYS A 20 -31.28 3.27 -11.16
N ALA A 21 -30.56 2.41 -10.43
CA ALA A 21 -29.61 2.87 -9.44
C ALA A 21 -28.64 3.81 -10.18
N GLN A 22 -28.73 5.09 -9.84
CA GLN A 22 -27.80 6.08 -10.33
C GLN A 22 -26.43 5.65 -9.81
N LEU A 23 -25.48 5.36 -10.71
CA LEU A 23 -24.08 5.10 -10.36
C LEU A 23 -23.54 6.39 -9.74
N SER A 24 -23.60 6.47 -8.41
CA SER A 24 -23.05 7.58 -7.68
C SER A 24 -21.52 7.49 -7.78
N HIS A 25 -20.89 8.56 -8.26
CA HIS A 25 -19.44 8.73 -8.20
C HIS A 25 -19.13 9.25 -6.79
N ASP A 26 -19.02 8.34 -5.82
CA ASP A 26 -18.80 8.71 -4.42
C ASP A 26 -17.36 9.23 -4.23
N LYS A 27 -17.22 10.56 -4.19
CA LYS A 27 -15.97 11.22 -3.79
C LYS A 27 -15.78 11.23 -2.28
N CYS A 28 -16.88 11.17 -1.51
CA CYS A 28 -16.94 11.21 -0.06
C CYS A 28 -17.70 9.99 0.48
N LEU A 29 -17.21 9.35 1.54
CA LEU A 29 -17.84 8.19 2.18
C LEU A 29 -18.60 8.54 3.47
N SER A 30 -18.76 9.80 3.85
CA SER A 30 -19.28 10.21 5.18
C SER A 30 -20.64 9.61 5.48
N GLU A 31 -21.61 9.67 4.56
CA GLU A 31 -22.93 9.11 4.77
C GLU A 31 -22.94 7.56 4.78
N ILE A 32 -22.09 6.94 3.99
CA ILE A 32 -21.91 5.47 3.97
C ILE A 32 -21.35 5.00 5.30
N MET A 33 -20.28 5.65 5.78
CA MET A 33 -19.66 5.35 7.08
C MET A 33 -20.65 5.54 8.23
N PHE A 34 -21.51 6.57 8.14
CA PHE A 34 -22.57 6.80 9.11
C PHE A 34 -23.58 5.64 9.11
N ARG A 35 -24.08 5.21 7.93
CA ARG A 35 -25.05 4.12 7.83
C ARG A 35 -24.48 2.81 8.35
N GLU A 36 -23.24 2.49 8.06
CA GLU A 36 -22.55 1.32 8.62
C GLU A 36 -22.45 1.39 10.15
N ALA A 37 -22.05 2.54 10.70
CA ALA A 37 -21.96 2.74 12.15
C ALA A 37 -23.33 2.65 12.83
N ALA A 38 -24.37 3.23 12.24
CA ALA A 38 -25.74 3.17 12.76
C ALA A 38 -26.34 1.76 12.72
N ALA A 39 -26.00 0.98 11.68
CA ALA A 39 -26.39 -0.42 11.57
C ALA A 39 -25.75 -1.30 12.66
N GLN A 40 -24.51 -1.00 13.04
CA GLN A 40 -23.80 -1.70 14.12
C GLN A 40 -24.23 -1.23 15.51
N ASN A 41 -24.54 0.06 15.65
CA ASN A 41 -24.95 0.69 16.92
C ASN A 41 -26.10 1.69 16.71
N PRO A 42 -27.35 1.29 17.03
CA PRO A 42 -28.53 2.17 16.87
C PRO A 42 -28.44 3.51 17.66
N GLN A 43 -27.59 3.59 18.69
CA GLN A 43 -27.40 4.83 19.43
C GLN A 43 -26.81 5.94 18.54
N VAL A 44 -26.04 5.59 17.52
CA VAL A 44 -25.48 6.54 16.54
C VAL A 44 -26.60 7.26 15.77
N GLN A 45 -27.62 6.52 15.32
CA GLN A 45 -28.80 7.14 14.69
C GLN A 45 -29.57 8.02 15.66
N LYS A 46 -29.79 7.53 16.89
CA LYS A 46 -30.47 8.30 17.92
C LYS A 46 -29.75 9.61 18.23
N ASN A 47 -28.43 9.59 18.35
CA ASN A 47 -27.61 10.78 18.58
C ASN A 47 -27.78 11.81 17.44
N ARG A 48 -27.84 11.35 16.19
CA ARG A 48 -28.08 12.20 15.01
C ARG A 48 -29.47 12.85 15.10
N ASP A 49 -30.51 12.06 15.41
CA ASP A 49 -31.88 12.56 15.52
C ASP A 49 -32.04 13.59 16.68
N ASP A 50 -31.37 13.34 17.79
CA ASP A 50 -31.39 14.27 18.93
C ASP A 50 -30.62 15.57 18.60
N LEU A 51 -29.50 15.48 17.83
CA LEU A 51 -28.79 16.67 17.35
C LEU A 51 -29.63 17.48 16.34
N GLU A 52 -30.42 16.83 15.49
CA GLU A 52 -31.33 17.53 14.56
C GLU A 52 -32.37 18.36 15.36
N LYS A 53 -33.02 17.77 16.37
CA LYS A 53 -33.96 18.49 17.24
C LYS A 53 -33.29 19.65 17.98
N PHE A 54 -32.06 19.44 18.46
CA PHE A 54 -31.28 20.51 19.10
C PHE A 54 -30.96 21.62 18.10
N THR A 55 -30.57 21.29 16.87
CA THR A 55 -30.25 22.24 15.80
C THR A 55 -31.48 23.09 15.43
N GLU A 56 -32.65 22.47 15.31
CA GLU A 56 -33.92 23.16 15.05
C GLU A 56 -34.28 24.16 16.18
N ALA A 57 -34.23 23.69 17.42
CA ALA A 57 -34.49 24.57 18.60
C ALA A 57 -33.48 25.70 18.71
N TYR A 58 -32.21 25.47 18.41
CA TYR A 58 -31.14 26.47 18.40
C TYR A 58 -31.39 27.55 17.34
N SER A 59 -31.80 27.17 16.13
CA SER A 59 -32.07 28.11 15.03
C SER A 59 -33.27 29.04 15.32
N GLN A 60 -34.25 28.58 16.09
CA GLN A 60 -35.42 29.35 16.50
C GLN A 60 -35.11 30.34 17.63
N ASN A 61 -33.99 30.18 18.34
CA ASN A 61 -33.62 31.02 19.46
C ASN A 61 -32.82 32.27 19.01
N THR A 62 -33.48 33.41 18.83
CA THR A 62 -32.88 34.68 18.37
C THR A 62 -31.77 35.22 19.28
N SER A 63 -31.73 34.82 20.56
CA SER A 63 -30.67 35.21 21.50
C SER A 63 -29.36 34.47 21.24
N ALA A 64 -29.44 33.23 20.80
CA ALA A 64 -28.28 32.43 20.41
C ALA A 64 -27.62 32.98 19.13
N ASN A 65 -28.39 33.54 18.21
CA ASN A 65 -27.89 34.17 16.98
C ASN A 65 -27.04 35.43 17.20
N ARG A 66 -27.13 36.08 18.39
CA ARG A 66 -26.28 37.24 18.73
C ARG A 66 -24.84 36.85 19.08
N ASN A 67 -24.57 35.59 19.43
CA ASN A 67 -23.21 35.07 19.66
C ASN A 67 -22.47 34.72 18.36
N ALA A 68 -23.07 34.94 17.19
CA ALA A 68 -22.44 34.76 15.89
C ALA A 68 -21.27 35.73 15.61
N SER A 69 -21.05 36.73 16.48
CA SER A 69 -19.95 37.69 16.36
C SER A 69 -18.62 37.21 16.95
N VAL A 70 -18.63 36.11 17.71
CA VAL A 70 -17.40 35.56 18.33
C VAL A 70 -16.81 34.47 17.44
N THR A 71 -15.59 34.70 16.97
CA THR A 71 -14.85 33.69 16.24
C THR A 71 -14.56 32.48 17.15
N LYS A 72 -14.99 31.27 16.71
CA LYS A 72 -14.77 30.02 17.42
C LYS A 72 -13.49 29.39 16.92
N ILE A 73 -12.51 29.28 17.79
CA ILE A 73 -11.22 28.68 17.47
C ILE A 73 -11.33 27.16 17.70
N ILE A 74 -10.95 26.37 16.73
CA ILE A 74 -10.92 24.91 16.80
C ILE A 74 -9.46 24.45 16.75
N PRO A 75 -8.94 23.82 17.83
CA PRO A 75 -7.62 23.20 17.84
C PRO A 75 -7.58 22.00 16.88
N VAL A 76 -6.53 21.90 16.06
CA VAL A 76 -6.36 20.87 15.05
C VAL A 76 -5.10 20.06 15.32
N VAL A 77 -5.21 18.74 15.14
CA VAL A 77 -4.07 17.83 15.01
C VAL A 77 -4.17 17.09 13.68
N VAL A 78 -3.03 16.95 13.00
CA VAL A 78 -2.91 16.24 11.72
C VAL A 78 -2.03 15.01 11.91
N HIS A 79 -2.58 13.84 11.61
CA HIS A 79 -1.91 12.54 11.68
C HIS A 79 -1.56 12.08 10.27
N VAL A 80 -0.29 12.16 9.90
CA VAL A 80 0.21 11.73 8.58
C VAL A 80 0.51 10.23 8.64
N MET A 81 -0.39 9.43 8.06
CA MET A 81 -0.22 8.00 7.92
C MET A 81 0.58 7.70 6.66
N HIS A 82 1.78 7.16 6.78
CA HIS A 82 2.66 6.96 5.63
C HIS A 82 3.39 5.61 5.65
N TYR A 83 3.76 5.14 4.48
CA TYR A 83 4.61 3.96 4.32
C TYR A 83 5.92 4.30 3.58
N GLY A 84 6.33 5.57 3.71
CA GLY A 84 7.54 6.11 3.11
C GLY A 84 7.37 6.61 1.68
N GLY A 85 6.14 6.74 1.20
CA GLY A 85 5.81 7.25 -0.12
C GLY A 85 5.44 8.74 -0.13
N PRO A 86 4.83 9.23 -1.23
CA PRO A 86 4.46 10.64 -1.40
C PRO A 86 3.36 11.10 -0.44
N GLU A 87 2.68 10.19 0.23
CA GLU A 87 1.69 10.48 1.27
C GLU A 87 2.30 11.05 2.56
N ASN A 88 3.64 10.94 2.73
CA ASN A 88 4.36 11.62 3.79
C ASN A 88 4.60 13.09 3.40
N ILE A 89 3.49 13.83 3.32
CA ILE A 89 3.48 15.22 2.87
C ILE A 89 4.22 16.16 3.84
N SER A 90 4.69 17.29 3.32
CA SER A 90 5.43 18.28 4.12
C SER A 90 4.53 19.03 5.10
N ASP A 91 5.12 19.54 6.19
CA ASP A 91 4.44 20.44 7.12
C ASP A 91 3.91 21.70 6.40
N ALA A 92 4.64 22.20 5.40
CA ALA A 92 4.21 23.34 4.59
C ALA A 92 2.88 23.07 3.86
N GLN A 93 2.70 21.84 3.32
CA GLN A 93 1.45 21.44 2.67
C GLN A 93 0.29 21.34 3.67
N ILE A 94 0.56 20.87 4.89
CA ILE A 94 -0.43 20.81 5.98
C ILE A 94 -0.85 22.22 6.41
N LEU A 95 0.11 23.11 6.63
CA LEU A 95 -0.16 24.50 7.02
C LEU A 95 -0.92 25.26 5.91
N ASP A 96 -0.63 24.97 4.64
CA ASP A 96 -1.40 25.50 3.51
C ASP A 96 -2.86 25.07 3.56
N GLN A 97 -3.15 23.81 3.95
CA GLN A 97 -4.55 23.38 4.15
C GLN A 97 -5.24 24.13 5.28
N ILE A 98 -4.54 24.39 6.40
CA ILE A 98 -5.12 25.19 7.49
C ILE A 98 -5.43 26.61 7.02
N ARG A 99 -4.58 27.21 6.18
CA ARG A 99 -4.87 28.50 5.52
C ARG A 99 -6.15 28.42 4.70
N VAL A 100 -6.31 27.39 3.86
CA VAL A 100 -7.52 27.18 3.03
C VAL A 100 -8.76 27.06 3.90
N LEU A 101 -8.74 26.24 4.96
CA LEU A 101 -9.85 26.10 5.89
C LEU A 101 -10.25 27.47 6.50
N ASN A 102 -9.26 28.26 6.91
CA ASN A 102 -9.51 29.58 7.49
C ASN A 102 -10.07 30.58 6.46
N GLU A 103 -9.60 30.54 5.22
CA GLU A 103 -10.16 31.36 4.16
C GLU A 103 -11.62 30.99 3.87
N ASP A 104 -11.93 29.70 3.77
CA ASP A 104 -13.26 29.21 3.44
C ASP A 104 -14.31 29.45 4.53
N TYR A 105 -13.96 29.07 5.77
CA TYR A 105 -14.86 29.22 6.92
C TYR A 105 -15.03 30.67 7.40
N ARG A 106 -14.14 31.57 6.99
CA ARG A 106 -14.22 33.01 7.22
C ARG A 106 -14.67 33.80 5.98
N ARG A 107 -15.01 33.05 4.89
CA ARG A 107 -15.40 33.67 3.61
C ARG A 107 -14.39 34.71 3.10
N LEU A 108 -13.11 34.45 3.31
CA LEU A 108 -11.99 35.28 2.87
C LEU A 108 -11.38 34.79 1.55
N ASN A 109 -11.88 33.70 1.01
CA ASN A 109 -11.44 33.10 -0.25
C ASN A 109 -11.69 34.07 -1.43
N PRO A 110 -10.67 34.31 -2.30
CA PRO A 110 -10.77 35.28 -3.41
C PRO A 110 -11.87 34.94 -4.41
N ASP A 111 -12.18 33.67 -4.59
CA ASP A 111 -13.16 33.15 -5.55
C ASP A 111 -14.63 33.35 -5.15
N THR A 112 -14.92 33.95 -3.98
CA THR A 112 -16.25 34.45 -3.63
C THR A 112 -16.82 35.42 -4.66
N ALA A 113 -15.95 36.08 -5.46
CA ALA A 113 -16.36 36.92 -6.58
C ALA A 113 -17.13 36.11 -7.65
N ASN A 114 -16.86 34.82 -7.80
CA ASN A 114 -17.44 33.92 -8.80
C ASN A 114 -18.79 33.33 -8.38
N THR A 115 -19.22 33.53 -7.12
CA THR A 115 -20.55 33.09 -6.65
C THR A 115 -21.64 33.72 -7.51
N PRO A 116 -22.62 32.95 -8.04
CA PRO A 116 -23.75 33.50 -8.78
C PRO A 116 -24.46 34.60 -7.97
N ALA A 117 -24.88 35.69 -8.64
CA ALA A 117 -25.38 36.88 -7.99
C ALA A 117 -26.57 36.61 -7.05
N VAL A 118 -27.43 35.64 -7.38
CA VAL A 118 -28.59 35.24 -6.56
C VAL A 118 -28.15 34.55 -5.26
N PHE A 119 -27.01 33.87 -5.22
CA PHE A 119 -26.51 33.18 -4.05
C PHE A 119 -25.52 34.03 -3.22
N LYS A 120 -24.99 35.12 -3.77
CA LYS A 120 -24.06 36.02 -3.02
C LYS A 120 -24.62 36.52 -1.68
N PRO A 121 -25.91 36.91 -1.56
CA PRO A 121 -26.48 37.33 -0.29
C PRO A 121 -26.61 36.19 0.74
N LEU A 122 -26.66 34.97 0.28
CA LEU A 122 -26.78 33.76 1.13
C LEU A 122 -25.44 33.25 1.65
N GLY A 123 -24.31 33.68 1.07
CA GLY A 123 -22.99 33.24 1.49
C GLY A 123 -22.60 33.80 2.86
N ALA A 124 -22.13 32.93 3.75
CA ALA A 124 -21.83 33.23 5.14
C ALA A 124 -20.34 33.28 5.45
N ASP A 125 -19.90 34.22 6.31
CA ASP A 125 -18.75 34.02 7.18
C ASP A 125 -19.23 33.13 8.35
N VAL A 126 -18.69 31.89 8.41
CA VAL A 126 -19.10 30.91 9.44
C VAL A 126 -18.60 31.28 10.83
N GLY A 127 -17.57 32.13 10.90
CA GLY A 127 -16.98 32.57 12.18
C GLY A 127 -16.17 31.47 12.87
N ILE A 128 -15.59 30.54 12.12
CA ILE A 128 -14.72 29.49 12.65
C ILE A 128 -13.28 29.72 12.16
N GLU A 129 -12.32 29.54 13.06
CA GLU A 129 -10.89 29.58 12.79
C GLU A 129 -10.24 28.28 13.28
N PHE A 130 -9.36 27.72 12.48
CA PHE A 130 -8.63 26.51 12.78
C PHE A 130 -7.19 26.85 13.15
N ARG A 131 -6.70 26.32 14.27
CA ARG A 131 -5.32 26.51 14.72
C ARG A 131 -4.67 25.17 15.02
N MET A 132 -3.44 25.00 14.56
CA MET A 132 -2.64 23.84 14.94
C MET A 132 -2.43 23.82 16.44
N ALA A 133 -2.61 22.65 17.06
CA ALA A 133 -2.33 22.45 18.47
C ALA A 133 -0.85 22.70 18.78
N GLN A 134 -0.57 23.35 19.90
CA GLN A 134 0.79 23.59 20.41
C GLN A 134 1.09 22.76 21.67
N LEU A 135 0.06 22.17 22.26
CA LEU A 135 0.16 21.20 23.36
C LEU A 135 -0.60 19.93 22.97
N ASP A 136 0.02 18.78 23.23
CA ASP A 136 -0.57 17.46 23.05
C ASP A 136 -1.57 17.14 24.19
N PRO A 137 -2.31 16.01 24.16
CA PRO A 137 -3.23 15.64 25.23
C PRO A 137 -2.62 15.52 26.64
N ASN A 138 -1.31 15.33 26.72
CA ASN A 138 -0.54 15.22 27.98
C ASN A 138 0.07 16.58 28.42
N GLY A 139 -0.10 17.64 27.63
CA GLY A 139 0.46 18.96 27.89
C GLY A 139 1.91 19.13 27.41
N ASN A 140 2.45 18.20 26.62
CA ASN A 140 3.77 18.36 26.01
C ASN A 140 3.70 19.27 24.78
N CYS A 141 4.83 19.93 24.50
CA CYS A 141 4.99 20.76 23.31
C CYS A 141 4.81 19.95 22.02
N THR A 142 4.04 20.48 21.07
CA THR A 142 3.83 19.88 19.73
C THR A 142 3.64 20.99 18.68
N ASN A 143 3.88 20.68 17.42
CA ASN A 143 3.46 21.51 16.28
C ASN A 143 2.09 21.10 15.73
N GLY A 144 1.39 20.16 16.38
CA GLY A 144 0.10 19.62 15.96
C GLY A 144 0.18 18.62 14.80
N ILE A 145 1.36 18.17 14.44
CA ILE A 145 1.57 17.20 13.36
C ILE A 145 2.22 15.94 13.94
N GLU A 146 1.62 14.79 13.68
CA GLU A 146 2.19 13.46 13.99
C GLU A 146 2.45 12.70 12.70
N ARG A 147 3.54 11.90 12.67
CA ARG A 147 3.89 11.05 11.53
C ARG A 147 3.96 9.60 11.97
N ILE A 148 3.11 8.76 11.37
CA ILE A 148 2.94 7.36 11.75
C ILE A 148 3.28 6.48 10.55
N TYR A 149 4.37 5.72 10.66
CA TYR A 149 4.76 4.74 9.66
C TYR A 149 3.83 3.52 9.76
N THR A 150 2.97 3.34 8.76
CA THR A 150 2.00 2.24 8.72
C THR A 150 1.56 1.91 7.30
N PRO A 151 1.43 0.62 6.94
CA PRO A 151 0.84 0.20 5.67
C PRO A 151 -0.68 0.45 5.60
N LEU A 152 -1.36 0.71 6.74
CA LEU A 152 -2.78 1.01 6.77
C LEU A 152 -3.15 2.32 6.06
N THR A 153 -2.14 3.11 5.65
CA THR A 153 -2.34 4.27 4.78
C THR A 153 -2.95 3.92 3.42
N PHE A 154 -2.80 2.65 2.98
CA PHE A 154 -3.43 2.15 1.74
C PHE A 154 -4.81 1.58 2.03
N ASN A 155 -5.79 1.91 1.18
CA ASN A 155 -7.19 1.49 1.36
C ASN A 155 -7.74 1.81 2.75
N ALA A 156 -7.39 2.98 3.26
CA ALA A 156 -7.72 3.41 4.60
C ALA A 156 -9.24 3.60 4.79
N ARG A 157 -9.69 3.29 6.00
CA ARG A 157 -11.01 3.62 6.54
C ARG A 157 -10.84 4.03 8.01
N ASN A 158 -11.75 3.62 8.89
CA ASN A 158 -11.61 3.89 10.33
C ASN A 158 -10.44 3.12 10.99
N ASN A 159 -9.85 2.14 10.31
CA ASN A 159 -8.73 1.33 10.80
C ASN A 159 -7.45 2.14 11.10
N VAL A 160 -7.25 3.27 10.45
CA VAL A 160 -6.07 4.14 10.71
C VAL A 160 -6.24 5.02 11.95
N LYS A 161 -7.48 5.32 12.31
CA LYS A 161 -7.77 6.32 13.35
C LYS A 161 -7.33 5.90 14.76
N PRO A 162 -7.50 4.63 15.21
CA PRO A 162 -7.03 4.19 16.53
C PRO A 162 -5.52 4.20 16.71
N LEU A 163 -4.73 4.29 15.63
CA LEU A 163 -3.26 4.35 15.73
C LEU A 163 -2.79 5.65 16.39
N SER A 164 -3.55 6.74 16.20
CA SER A 164 -3.26 8.02 16.86
C SER A 164 -4.55 8.86 16.85
N CYS A 165 -5.31 8.79 17.91
CA CYS A 165 -6.55 9.57 18.06
C CYS A 165 -6.46 10.43 19.31
N TRP A 166 -6.49 11.75 19.16
CA TRP A 166 -6.52 12.69 20.27
C TRP A 166 -7.95 12.93 20.75
N PRO A 167 -8.17 13.34 22.01
CA PRO A 167 -9.50 13.55 22.57
C PRO A 167 -10.36 14.49 21.71
N ARG A 168 -11.49 14.00 21.22
CA ARG A 168 -12.38 14.70 20.28
C ARG A 168 -13.07 15.95 20.85
N ASP A 169 -13.15 16.05 22.16
CA ASP A 169 -13.68 17.21 22.87
C ASP A 169 -12.65 18.33 23.00
N LYS A 170 -11.38 18.05 22.65
CA LYS A 170 -10.28 19.01 22.68
C LYS A 170 -9.75 19.38 21.30
N TYR A 171 -9.78 18.44 20.35
CA TYR A 171 -9.14 18.59 19.04
C TYR A 171 -10.02 18.09 17.90
N LEU A 172 -9.92 18.73 16.75
CA LEU A 172 -10.27 18.14 15.45
C LEU A 172 -9.11 17.26 14.99
N ASN A 173 -9.35 15.95 14.88
CA ASN A 173 -8.39 15.02 14.32
C ASN A 173 -8.52 14.96 12.79
N MET A 174 -7.42 15.08 12.06
CA MET A 174 -7.34 14.96 10.60
C MET A 174 -6.31 13.91 10.24
N TRP A 175 -6.73 12.82 9.59
CA TRP A 175 -5.82 11.76 9.12
C TRP A 175 -5.54 11.92 7.63
N ILE A 176 -4.27 11.93 7.27
CA ILE A 176 -3.81 11.97 5.87
C ILE A 176 -3.38 10.58 5.47
N VAL A 177 -3.88 10.10 4.33
CA VAL A 177 -3.67 8.72 3.86
C VAL A 177 -3.30 8.67 2.39
N SER A 178 -2.66 7.57 1.96
CA SER A 178 -2.30 7.35 0.56
C SER A 178 -3.53 7.09 -0.32
N SER A 179 -4.46 6.24 0.16
CA SER A 179 -5.71 5.94 -0.54
C SER A 179 -6.80 5.54 0.43
N ILE A 180 -8.06 5.72 0.02
CA ILE A 180 -9.26 5.38 0.79
C ILE A 180 -9.98 4.24 0.07
N ALA A 181 -10.40 3.21 0.83
CA ALA A 181 -11.09 2.06 0.26
C ALA A 181 -12.47 2.44 -0.27
N ASN A 182 -12.74 2.10 -1.52
CA ASN A 182 -14.07 2.20 -2.13
C ASN A 182 -14.73 0.81 -2.11
N THR A 183 -15.61 0.58 -1.13
CA THR A 183 -16.23 -0.75 -0.91
C THR A 183 -17.56 -0.94 -1.64
N ASN A 184 -18.10 0.09 -2.28
CA ASN A 184 -19.47 0.04 -2.84
C ASN A 184 -19.54 -0.27 -4.34
N GLY A 185 -18.39 -0.56 -4.97
CA GLY A 185 -18.34 -0.78 -6.42
C GLY A 185 -18.69 0.45 -7.26
N SER A 186 -18.86 1.61 -6.64
CA SER A 186 -19.06 2.87 -7.35
C SER A 186 -17.82 3.23 -8.16
N PRO A 187 -17.94 3.66 -9.42
CA PRO A 187 -16.79 4.12 -10.19
C PRO A 187 -16.26 5.43 -9.59
N GLY A 188 -14.96 5.53 -9.41
CA GLY A 188 -14.31 6.75 -8.95
C GLY A 188 -13.35 6.53 -7.78
N THR A 189 -12.59 7.57 -7.46
CA THR A 189 -11.65 7.59 -6.34
C THR A 189 -12.27 8.35 -5.19
N VAL A 190 -12.38 7.70 -4.04
CA VAL A 190 -12.74 8.36 -2.78
C VAL A 190 -11.58 9.24 -2.34
N ILE A 191 -11.86 10.50 -2.04
CA ILE A 191 -10.85 11.52 -1.70
C ILE A 191 -10.92 12.00 -0.25
N GLY A 192 -12.05 11.73 0.45
CA GLY A 192 -12.23 12.05 1.85
C GLY A 192 -13.42 11.36 2.49
N PHE A 193 -13.48 11.42 3.81
CA PHE A 193 -14.68 11.16 4.61
C PHE A 193 -14.54 11.74 6.02
N ALA A 194 -15.67 12.05 6.61
CA ALA A 194 -15.78 12.52 7.98
C ALA A 194 -16.64 11.58 8.83
N GLN A 195 -16.49 11.64 10.13
CA GLN A 195 -17.49 11.13 11.06
C GLN A 195 -18.43 12.25 11.48
N PHE A 196 -19.74 12.04 11.26
CA PHE A 196 -20.76 12.92 11.83
C PHE A 196 -20.73 12.90 13.36
N PRO A 197 -21.17 13.98 14.04
CA PRO A 197 -21.24 14.01 15.50
C PRO A 197 -22.11 12.87 16.06
N GLY A 198 -21.68 12.27 17.17
CA GLY A 198 -22.41 11.20 17.85
C GLY A 198 -21.94 9.77 17.54
N GLY A 199 -20.92 9.61 16.70
CA GLY A 199 -20.21 8.35 16.50
C GLY A 199 -19.23 8.03 17.66
N ALA A 200 -18.41 6.98 17.48
CA ALA A 200 -17.42 6.56 18.49
C ALA A 200 -16.29 7.60 18.67
N ASP A 201 -15.76 7.71 19.88
CA ASP A 201 -14.70 8.66 20.23
C ASP A 201 -13.40 8.39 19.45
N SER A 202 -13.03 7.13 19.36
CA SER A 202 -11.78 6.68 18.71
C SER A 202 -11.75 6.85 17.19
N THR A 203 -12.86 7.29 16.58
CA THR A 203 -12.97 7.49 15.15
C THR A 203 -13.46 8.88 14.75
N ASP A 204 -13.56 9.81 15.72
CA ASP A 204 -14.06 11.16 15.50
C ASP A 204 -13.03 12.05 14.80
N GLY A 205 -13.39 12.59 13.64
CA GLY A 205 -12.55 13.45 12.80
C GLY A 205 -12.72 13.17 11.32
N VAL A 206 -11.77 13.63 10.51
CA VAL A 206 -11.80 13.58 9.05
C VAL A 206 -10.61 12.82 8.49
N VAL A 207 -10.80 12.08 7.39
CA VAL A 207 -9.73 11.41 6.64
C VAL A 207 -9.67 12.04 5.25
N ILE A 208 -8.48 12.43 4.83
CA ILE A 208 -8.22 13.09 3.54
C ILE A 208 -7.12 12.35 2.79
N LYS A 209 -7.34 12.10 1.50
CA LYS A 209 -6.29 11.59 0.62
C LYS A 209 -5.19 12.64 0.44
N TYR A 210 -3.94 12.26 0.54
CA TYR A 210 -2.76 13.13 0.66
C TYR A 210 -2.61 14.19 -0.45
N ASP A 211 -2.98 13.84 -1.68
CA ASP A 211 -2.91 14.71 -2.86
C ASP A 211 -4.16 15.62 -3.02
N TYR A 212 -5.06 15.60 -2.04
CA TYR A 212 -6.20 16.53 -1.90
C TYR A 212 -6.09 17.40 -0.64
N MET A 213 -4.96 17.34 0.07
CA MET A 213 -4.66 18.14 1.27
C MET A 213 -3.88 19.39 0.87
N GLY A 214 -4.50 20.58 0.93
CA GLY A 214 -3.89 21.84 0.54
C GLY A 214 -3.92 22.13 -0.97
N THR A 215 -3.07 23.07 -1.38
CA THR A 215 -2.96 23.55 -2.78
C THR A 215 -1.53 23.43 -3.34
N ILE A 216 -0.57 23.10 -2.50
CA ILE A 216 0.86 22.98 -2.84
C ILE A 216 1.36 21.53 -2.69
N GLY A 217 2.59 21.28 -3.04
CA GLY A 217 3.20 19.95 -2.89
C GLY A 217 2.47 18.91 -3.74
N ALA A 218 2.14 17.78 -3.12
CA ALA A 218 1.45 16.66 -3.80
C ALA A 218 0.06 17.06 -4.32
N ALA A 219 -0.60 18.05 -3.71
CA ALA A 219 -1.94 18.50 -4.10
C ALA A 219 -1.96 19.46 -5.30
N SER A 220 -0.83 19.98 -5.72
CA SER A 220 -0.74 21.00 -6.79
C SER A 220 -1.27 20.52 -8.16
N SER A 221 -1.27 19.22 -8.41
CA SER A 221 -1.67 18.62 -9.69
C SER A 221 -3.13 18.15 -9.75
N THR A 222 -3.84 18.07 -8.61
CA THR A 222 -5.18 17.47 -8.55
C THR A 222 -6.31 18.46 -8.86
N GLY A 223 -6.04 19.75 -8.75
CA GLY A 223 -7.07 20.80 -8.93
C GLY A 223 -8.13 20.81 -7.85
N GLY A 224 -7.92 20.14 -6.70
CA GLY A 224 -8.85 20.08 -5.56
C GLY A 224 -8.94 21.39 -4.78
N ALA A 225 -7.99 22.29 -4.95
CA ALA A 225 -7.90 23.60 -4.27
C ALA A 225 -8.03 23.55 -2.73
N GLY A 226 -7.74 22.39 -2.11
CA GLY A 226 -7.89 22.15 -0.67
C GLY A 226 -9.35 22.02 -0.19
N ARG A 227 -10.33 22.04 -1.09
CA ARG A 227 -11.76 22.08 -0.76
C ARG A 227 -12.30 20.75 -0.22
N THR A 228 -11.58 19.64 -0.43
CA THR A 228 -11.94 18.34 0.17
C THR A 228 -11.97 18.43 1.69
N ALA A 229 -10.95 19.01 2.33
CA ALA A 229 -10.97 19.18 3.78
C ALA A 229 -12.06 20.13 4.25
N THR A 230 -12.35 21.19 3.49
CA THR A 230 -13.48 22.11 3.77
C THR A 230 -14.82 21.38 3.75
N HIS A 231 -15.03 20.51 2.77
CA HIS A 231 -16.21 19.64 2.64
C HIS A 231 -16.33 18.67 3.83
N GLU A 232 -15.28 17.91 4.11
CA GLU A 232 -15.31 16.90 5.18
C GLU A 232 -15.48 17.50 6.57
N VAL A 233 -14.84 18.64 6.85
CA VAL A 233 -15.08 19.38 8.10
C VAL A 233 -16.52 19.90 8.18
N GLY A 234 -17.16 20.22 7.06
CA GLY A 234 -18.59 20.52 7.00
C GLY A 234 -19.43 19.35 7.55
N HIS A 235 -19.16 18.10 7.12
CA HIS A 235 -19.82 16.92 7.66
C HIS A 235 -19.52 16.69 9.16
N TRP A 236 -18.26 16.87 9.57
CA TRP A 236 -17.86 16.78 10.97
C TRP A 236 -18.60 17.81 11.85
N LEU A 237 -19.06 18.92 11.26
CA LEU A 237 -19.91 19.95 11.86
C LEU A 237 -21.41 19.75 11.53
N ASN A 238 -21.84 18.55 11.15
CA ASN A 238 -23.23 18.14 10.91
C ASN A 238 -23.88 18.73 9.64
N LEU A 239 -23.12 19.16 8.64
CA LEU A 239 -23.70 19.45 7.32
C LEU A 239 -23.90 18.16 6.55
N ARG A 240 -24.97 18.09 5.76
CA ARG A 240 -25.21 17.03 4.77
C ARG A 240 -24.81 17.50 3.39
N HIS A 241 -24.71 16.58 2.47
CA HIS A 241 -24.61 16.96 1.06
C HIS A 241 -25.83 17.77 0.65
N ILE A 242 -25.60 18.77 -0.20
CA ILE A 242 -26.66 19.73 -0.55
C ILE A 242 -27.86 19.10 -1.31
N TRP A 243 -27.66 17.91 -1.93
CA TRP A 243 -28.76 17.15 -2.54
C TRP A 243 -29.43 16.17 -1.55
N GLY A 244 -29.06 16.18 -0.28
CA GLY A 244 -29.65 15.34 0.79
C GLY A 244 -29.47 13.85 0.62
N ASP A 245 -28.45 13.40 -0.13
CA ASP A 245 -28.12 11.98 -0.41
C ASP A 245 -29.27 11.17 -1.04
N ALA A 246 -30.18 11.85 -1.72
CA ALA A 246 -31.31 11.27 -2.45
C ALA A 246 -31.73 12.20 -3.60
N THR A 247 -32.46 11.68 -4.57
CA THR A 247 -33.07 12.52 -5.62
C THR A 247 -34.01 13.52 -5.01
N CYS A 248 -33.74 14.82 -5.16
CA CYS A 248 -34.47 15.92 -4.49
C CYS A 248 -34.55 15.76 -2.98
N GLY A 249 -33.46 15.27 -2.36
CA GLY A 249 -33.39 15.02 -0.92
C GLY A 249 -33.37 16.32 -0.10
N ASN A 250 -33.37 16.18 1.23
CA ASN A 250 -33.37 17.28 2.17
C ASN A 250 -32.06 17.31 2.95
N ASP A 251 -31.29 18.38 2.83
CA ASP A 251 -30.06 18.64 3.60
C ASP A 251 -30.33 19.33 4.95
N PHE A 252 -31.60 19.59 5.28
CA PHE A 252 -32.08 20.29 6.50
C PHE A 252 -31.58 21.73 6.61
N VAL A 253 -31.38 22.39 5.47
CA VAL A 253 -31.02 23.80 5.37
C VAL A 253 -32.01 24.53 4.45
N SER A 254 -32.66 25.57 4.94
CA SER A 254 -33.78 26.20 4.23
C SER A 254 -33.36 27.18 3.13
N ASP A 255 -32.12 27.64 3.11
CA ASP A 255 -31.60 28.61 2.15
C ASP A 255 -30.73 27.93 1.04
N THR A 256 -30.66 26.61 1.03
CA THR A 256 -30.10 25.82 -0.06
C THR A 256 -31.23 25.32 -0.97
N PRO A 257 -31.12 25.48 -2.30
CA PRO A 257 -32.10 24.92 -3.24
C PRO A 257 -32.07 23.39 -3.21
N THR A 258 -33.24 22.77 -3.27
CA THR A 258 -33.30 21.31 -3.45
C THR A 258 -32.74 20.94 -4.82
N GLN A 259 -31.77 20.01 -4.90
CA GLN A 259 -31.18 19.57 -6.15
C GLN A 259 -31.39 18.06 -6.39
N GLU A 260 -31.32 17.64 -7.65
CA GLU A 260 -31.65 16.29 -8.07
C GLU A 260 -30.58 15.29 -7.68
N ALA A 261 -29.31 15.71 -7.75
CA ALA A 261 -28.13 14.91 -7.45
C ALA A 261 -26.91 15.79 -7.20
N ALA A 262 -25.78 15.17 -6.91
CA ALA A 262 -24.47 15.83 -6.90
C ALA A 262 -24.11 16.40 -8.29
N ASN A 263 -23.57 17.61 -8.32
CA ASN A 263 -22.92 18.15 -9.51
C ASN A 263 -21.50 17.62 -9.56
N LEU A 264 -21.15 16.86 -10.63
CA LEU A 264 -19.88 16.14 -10.70
C LEU A 264 -18.83 16.90 -11.52
N SER A 265 -17.60 16.96 -11.00
CA SER A 265 -16.36 17.33 -11.67
C SER A 265 -16.26 18.75 -12.23
N THR A 266 -16.91 19.10 -13.34
CA THR A 266 -16.80 20.42 -13.95
C THR A 266 -17.81 21.40 -13.34
N CYS A 267 -17.44 22.69 -13.32
CA CYS A 267 -18.35 23.75 -12.88
C CYS A 267 -19.51 23.90 -13.87
N PRO A 268 -20.78 23.67 -13.44
CA PRO A 268 -21.91 23.90 -14.31
C PRO A 268 -22.03 25.38 -14.72
N SER A 269 -22.67 25.62 -15.84
CA SER A 269 -23.07 26.99 -16.23
C SER A 269 -24.30 27.41 -15.45
N TRP A 270 -24.26 28.60 -14.85
CA TRP A 270 -25.42 29.13 -14.13
C TRP A 270 -26.42 29.80 -15.09
N PRO A 271 -27.78 29.67 -14.87
CA PRO A 271 -28.43 28.80 -13.87
C PRO A 271 -28.43 27.32 -14.28
N HIS A 272 -28.13 26.44 -13.34
CA HIS A 272 -28.21 24.98 -13.53
C HIS A 272 -29.50 24.47 -12.88
N VAL A 273 -30.61 24.49 -13.62
CA VAL A 273 -31.92 24.12 -13.12
C VAL A 273 -32.18 22.62 -13.28
N THR A 274 -32.59 21.99 -12.20
CA THR A 274 -33.00 20.57 -12.13
C THR A 274 -34.50 20.42 -11.83
N ASN A 275 -35.01 19.18 -11.94
CA ASN A 275 -36.46 18.93 -11.86
C ASN A 275 -37.04 18.95 -10.44
N CYS A 276 -36.29 19.40 -9.44
CA CYS A 276 -36.73 19.43 -8.07
C CYS A 276 -37.57 20.66 -7.74
N SER A 277 -38.59 20.49 -6.87
CA SER A 277 -39.41 21.59 -6.37
C SER A 277 -38.56 22.60 -5.61
N GLY A 278 -38.70 23.90 -5.93
CA GLY A 278 -37.91 24.97 -5.33
C GLY A 278 -36.54 25.23 -6.00
N ASN A 279 -36.15 24.43 -6.99
CA ASN A 279 -34.89 24.63 -7.73
C ASN A 279 -35.01 25.79 -8.75
N SER A 280 -36.14 25.89 -9.49
CA SER A 280 -36.37 26.95 -10.45
C SER A 280 -36.82 28.28 -9.76
N PRO A 281 -36.38 29.45 -10.26
CA PRO A 281 -35.58 29.70 -11.44
C PRO A 281 -34.06 29.73 -11.19
N ASN A 282 -33.62 29.63 -9.95
CA ASN A 282 -32.25 29.93 -9.54
C ASN A 282 -31.26 28.77 -9.82
N GLY A 283 -31.79 27.53 -9.92
CA GLY A 283 -30.98 26.33 -10.13
C GLY A 283 -30.20 25.87 -8.89
N ASP A 284 -29.37 24.86 -9.10
CA ASP A 284 -28.51 24.26 -8.08
C ASP A 284 -27.49 25.27 -7.55
N MET A 285 -27.22 25.21 -6.24
CA MET A 285 -26.14 25.99 -5.61
C MET A 285 -24.80 25.23 -5.76
N PHE A 286 -24.43 24.91 -6.96
CA PHE A 286 -23.25 24.09 -7.31
C PHE A 286 -21.90 24.69 -6.86
N THR A 287 -21.87 25.95 -6.42
CA THR A 287 -20.70 26.59 -5.82
C THR A 287 -20.58 26.35 -4.31
N ASN A 288 -21.51 25.61 -3.73
CA ASN A 288 -21.49 25.26 -2.31
C ASN A 288 -20.42 24.21 -2.01
N TYR A 289 -19.72 24.35 -0.88
CA TYR A 289 -18.71 23.40 -0.46
C TYR A 289 -19.26 21.97 -0.22
N MET A 290 -20.56 21.81 0.03
CA MET A 290 -21.19 20.50 0.25
C MET A 290 -21.69 19.85 -1.04
N ASP A 291 -21.32 20.36 -2.24
CA ASP A 291 -21.51 19.70 -3.52
C ASP A 291 -20.23 18.96 -3.99
N TYR A 292 -20.30 18.22 -5.10
CA TYR A 292 -19.20 17.42 -5.67
C TYR A 292 -18.54 18.06 -6.90
N THR A 293 -18.79 19.31 -7.19
CA THR A 293 -18.02 20.06 -8.19
C THR A 293 -16.53 20.05 -7.83
N ASN A 294 -15.66 20.34 -8.79
CA ASN A 294 -14.23 20.44 -8.49
C ASN A 294 -13.93 21.68 -7.61
N GLY A 295 -12.84 21.60 -6.86
CA GLY A 295 -12.51 22.62 -5.85
C GLY A 295 -12.53 24.07 -6.32
N PRO A 296 -12.01 24.42 -7.51
CA PRO A 296 -12.08 25.79 -8.03
C PRO A 296 -13.49 26.33 -8.29
N CYS A 297 -14.51 25.47 -8.34
CA CYS A 297 -15.90 25.87 -8.48
C CYS A 297 -16.55 26.21 -7.12
N GLN A 298 -16.14 25.53 -6.07
CA GLN A 298 -16.69 25.65 -4.71
C GLN A 298 -16.14 26.89 -4.03
N ASN A 299 -17.01 27.74 -3.48
CA ASN A 299 -16.58 29.03 -2.90
C ASN A 299 -17.45 29.56 -1.77
N MET A 300 -18.45 28.80 -1.27
CA MET A 300 -19.33 29.31 -0.20
C MET A 300 -19.97 28.22 0.66
N PHE A 301 -20.23 28.55 1.91
CA PHE A 301 -21.32 28.00 2.72
C PHE A 301 -22.48 29.01 2.76
N SER A 302 -23.71 28.51 3.00
CA SER A 302 -24.88 29.36 3.19
C SER A 302 -25.02 29.82 4.64
N ILE A 303 -25.89 30.84 4.86
CA ILE A 303 -26.25 31.34 6.21
C ILE A 303 -26.88 30.20 7.04
N GLY A 304 -27.79 29.41 6.46
CA GLY A 304 -28.41 28.28 7.13
C GLY A 304 -27.39 27.20 7.50
N GLN A 305 -26.43 26.91 6.61
CA GLN A 305 -25.31 25.98 6.91
C GLN A 305 -24.45 26.51 8.07
N SER A 306 -24.13 27.83 8.11
CA SER A 306 -23.40 28.44 9.20
C SER A 306 -24.14 28.33 10.54
N GLN A 307 -25.47 28.54 10.55
CA GLN A 307 -26.29 28.35 11.74
C GLN A 307 -26.26 26.91 12.24
N ARG A 308 -26.36 25.95 11.33
CA ARG A 308 -26.31 24.52 11.63
C ARG A 308 -24.97 24.10 12.25
N MET A 309 -23.86 24.56 11.69
CA MET A 309 -22.51 24.36 12.26
C MET A 309 -22.37 25.02 13.63
N SER A 310 -22.93 26.23 13.81
CA SER A 310 -22.92 26.92 15.09
C SER A 310 -23.74 26.20 16.18
N ALA A 311 -24.87 25.58 15.80
CA ALA A 311 -25.66 24.74 16.70
C ALA A 311 -24.85 23.52 17.14
N THR A 312 -24.15 22.87 16.19
CA THR A 312 -23.28 21.72 16.48
C THR A 312 -22.19 22.09 17.49
N LEU A 313 -21.53 23.23 17.32
CA LEU A 313 -20.51 23.73 18.25
C LEU A 313 -21.07 24.23 19.59
N ALA A 314 -22.39 24.44 19.72
CA ALA A 314 -23.05 24.70 20.99
C ALA A 314 -23.52 23.43 21.70
N SER A 315 -23.58 22.29 21.00
CA SER A 315 -24.04 21.02 21.54
C SER A 315 -22.98 20.35 22.40
N THR A 316 -23.42 19.66 23.46
CA THR A 316 -22.56 18.79 24.28
C THR A 316 -22.26 17.44 23.59
N LEU A 317 -22.98 17.11 22.52
CA LEU A 317 -22.75 15.88 21.76
C LEU A 317 -21.33 15.85 21.20
N SER A 318 -20.63 14.75 21.42
CA SER A 318 -19.22 14.60 21.04
C SER A 318 -18.27 15.66 21.61
N GLY A 319 -18.68 16.37 22.67
CA GLY A 319 -17.88 17.42 23.32
C GLY A 319 -17.66 18.67 22.46
N ARG A 320 -18.48 18.91 21.41
CA ARG A 320 -18.26 20.01 20.45
C ARG A 320 -18.25 21.39 21.10
N ASN A 321 -19.03 21.59 22.15
CA ASN A 321 -19.06 22.84 22.90
C ASN A 321 -17.78 23.15 23.70
N ASN A 322 -16.96 22.12 23.99
CA ASN A 322 -15.71 22.32 24.69
C ASN A 322 -14.58 22.80 23.76
N LEU A 323 -14.60 22.43 22.47
CA LEU A 323 -13.53 22.70 21.51
C LEU A 323 -13.04 24.15 21.55
N TRP A 324 -13.96 25.13 21.59
CA TRP A 324 -13.68 26.56 21.54
C TRP A 324 -13.79 27.25 22.90
N SER A 325 -13.92 26.49 24.02
CA SER A 325 -13.90 27.05 25.36
C SER A 325 -12.53 27.63 25.69
N SER A 326 -12.48 28.75 26.43
CA SER A 326 -11.20 29.36 26.81
C SER A 326 -10.30 28.40 27.57
N ALA A 327 -10.88 27.52 28.40
CA ALA A 327 -10.11 26.48 29.10
C ALA A 327 -9.43 25.48 28.13
N ASN A 328 -10.14 25.06 27.08
CA ASN A 328 -9.58 24.18 26.09
C ASN A 328 -8.53 24.86 25.21
N LEU A 329 -8.75 26.14 24.82
CA LEU A 329 -7.76 26.85 24.03
C LEU A 329 -6.43 27.01 24.77
N ILE A 330 -6.47 27.26 26.09
CA ILE A 330 -5.26 27.23 26.93
C ILE A 330 -4.65 25.83 27.00
N ALA A 331 -5.47 24.80 27.23
CA ALA A 331 -5.00 23.41 27.35
C ALA A 331 -4.38 22.85 26.06
N THR A 332 -4.71 23.41 24.92
CA THR A 332 -4.21 23.03 23.59
C THR A 332 -3.16 23.99 23.03
N GLY A 333 -2.89 25.10 23.76
CA GLY A 333 -1.95 26.15 23.35
C GLY A 333 -2.45 26.95 22.13
N THR A 334 -3.78 27.04 21.91
CA THR A 334 -4.37 27.72 20.74
C THR A 334 -5.07 29.04 21.11
N ASP A 335 -4.88 29.53 22.33
CA ASP A 335 -5.45 30.76 22.90
C ASP A 335 -4.85 32.06 22.33
N GLY A 336 -3.83 31.96 21.48
CA GLY A 336 -3.10 33.06 20.88
C GLY A 336 -1.77 33.38 21.57
N THR A 337 -1.38 32.60 22.58
CA THR A 337 0.01 32.65 23.10
C THR A 337 0.99 32.30 21.97
N PRO A 338 2.13 33.02 21.88
CA PRO A 338 3.15 32.70 20.87
C PRO A 338 3.62 31.24 20.97
N ALA A 339 3.72 30.59 19.82
CA ALA A 339 4.25 29.23 19.74
C ALA A 339 5.66 29.17 20.31
N VAL A 340 5.91 28.14 21.15
CA VAL A 340 7.26 27.81 21.60
C VAL A 340 7.89 26.82 20.63
N THR A 341 9.21 26.90 20.46
CA THR A 341 9.92 25.88 19.66
C THR A 341 9.92 24.57 20.42
N CYS A 342 9.41 23.50 19.81
CA CYS A 342 9.44 22.15 20.37
C CYS A 342 10.73 21.44 19.99
N ALA A 343 11.18 20.51 20.84
CA ALA A 343 12.26 19.60 20.47
C ALA A 343 11.84 18.71 19.27
N PRO A 344 12.74 18.43 18.32
CA PRO A 344 12.42 17.53 17.21
C PRO A 344 12.31 16.08 17.68
N TYR A 345 11.53 15.27 17.00
CA TYR A 345 11.53 13.80 17.12
C TYR A 345 12.41 13.22 16.03
N ALA A 346 13.49 12.50 16.40
CA ALA A 346 14.32 11.77 15.44
C ALA A 346 13.49 10.67 14.77
N ASP A 347 13.44 10.69 13.45
CA ASP A 347 12.73 9.67 12.70
C ASP A 347 13.37 9.38 11.34
N PHE A 348 13.25 8.14 10.90
CA PHE A 348 13.56 7.67 9.56
C PHE A 348 12.85 6.34 9.32
N ILE A 349 12.69 5.94 8.05
CA ILE A 349 11.92 4.75 7.67
C ILE A 349 12.42 3.51 8.41
N PRO A 350 11.59 2.80 9.20
CA PRO A 350 12.05 1.69 10.04
C PRO A 350 12.29 0.40 9.27
N ARG A 351 11.71 0.21 8.06
CA ARG A 351 11.83 -1.01 7.28
C ARG A 351 13.29 -1.38 7.02
N PRO A 352 13.72 -2.65 7.20
CA PRO A 352 15.06 -3.11 6.87
C PRO A 352 15.41 -2.88 5.39
N ILE A 353 16.67 -2.59 5.12
CA ILE A 353 17.21 -2.41 3.78
C ILE A 353 18.16 -3.56 3.49
N PHE A 354 17.96 -4.24 2.36
CA PHE A 354 18.77 -5.36 1.91
C PHE A 354 19.65 -4.91 0.77
N ILE A 355 20.95 -5.21 0.84
CA ILE A 355 21.93 -4.84 -0.20
C ILE A 355 22.98 -5.94 -0.37
N CYS A 356 23.66 -5.90 -1.51
CA CYS A 356 24.90 -6.66 -1.70
C CYS A 356 26.09 -5.95 -1.03
N GLU A 357 27.07 -6.73 -0.60
CA GLU A 357 28.38 -6.24 -0.16
C GLU A 357 28.99 -5.27 -1.18
N GLY A 358 29.57 -4.18 -0.72
CA GLY A 358 30.12 -3.11 -1.53
C GLY A 358 29.11 -2.09 -2.05
N SER A 359 27.81 -2.30 -1.84
CA SER A 359 26.75 -1.37 -2.27
C SER A 359 26.61 -0.18 -1.34
N SER A 360 26.03 0.91 -1.87
CA SER A 360 25.71 2.12 -1.11
C SER A 360 24.21 2.29 -0.91
N ILE A 361 23.83 2.92 0.20
CA ILE A 361 22.47 3.27 0.57
C ILE A 361 22.36 4.77 0.75
N GLN A 362 21.28 5.36 0.24
CA GLN A 362 20.87 6.71 0.56
C GLN A 362 19.90 6.66 1.74
N PHE A 363 20.23 7.31 2.86
CA PHE A 363 19.30 7.54 3.96
C PHE A 363 18.60 8.88 3.79
N THR A 364 17.47 9.05 4.46
CA THR A 364 16.70 10.30 4.47
C THR A 364 16.24 10.59 5.90
N ASP A 365 16.53 11.78 6.38
CA ASP A 365 16.01 12.28 7.65
C ASP A 365 14.49 12.52 7.52
N GLY A 366 13.73 11.83 8.35
CA GLY A 366 12.29 11.94 8.46
C GLY A 366 11.85 12.61 9.77
N SER A 367 12.75 13.27 10.48
CA SER A 367 12.47 13.90 11.78
C SER A 367 11.40 14.98 11.68
N TRP A 368 10.57 15.10 12.72
CA TRP A 368 9.38 15.94 12.76
C TRP A 368 9.17 16.56 14.15
N GLY A 369 8.08 17.34 14.37
CA GLY A 369 7.66 17.90 15.64
C GLY A 369 8.31 19.22 16.01
N GLY A 370 9.50 19.52 15.50
CA GLY A 370 10.22 20.78 15.67
C GLY A 370 11.31 20.95 14.62
N PRO A 371 11.86 22.17 14.45
CA PRO A 371 12.96 22.40 13.52
C PRO A 371 14.21 21.60 13.95
N VAL A 372 14.99 21.12 12.99
CA VAL A 372 16.26 20.42 13.23
C VAL A 372 17.41 21.36 12.93
N ASP A 373 18.08 21.84 13.97
CA ASP A 373 19.25 22.73 13.86
C ASP A 373 20.53 21.94 13.55
N SER A 374 20.65 20.75 14.13
CA SER A 374 21.77 19.85 13.88
C SER A 374 21.34 18.39 13.94
N ARG A 375 22.06 17.54 13.21
CA ARG A 375 21.84 16.09 13.19
C ARG A 375 23.16 15.34 13.18
N VAL A 376 23.13 14.12 13.72
CA VAL A 376 24.24 13.17 13.66
C VAL A 376 23.66 11.79 13.37
N TRP A 377 24.06 11.24 12.23
CA TRP A 377 23.87 9.83 11.92
C TRP A 377 25.04 9.01 12.44
N THR A 378 24.76 7.79 12.88
CA THR A 378 25.77 6.78 13.20
C THR A 378 25.42 5.49 12.44
N PHE A 379 26.38 5.00 11.67
CA PHE A 379 26.24 3.83 10.80
C PHE A 379 27.21 2.75 11.23
N THR A 380 26.75 1.78 12.02
CA THR A 380 27.57 0.63 12.39
C THR A 380 28.01 -0.09 11.11
N GLY A 381 29.32 -0.33 10.94
CA GLY A 381 29.87 -1.03 9.76
C GLY A 381 29.80 -0.26 8.45
N GLY A 382 29.26 0.95 8.42
CA GLY A 382 29.13 1.79 7.22
C GLY A 382 30.36 2.69 6.99
N THR A 383 30.52 3.14 5.77
CA THR A 383 31.52 4.11 5.35
C THR A 383 30.84 5.26 4.59
N PRO A 384 30.79 6.50 5.14
CA PRO A 384 31.36 6.90 6.44
C PRO A 384 30.59 6.28 7.62
N ALA A 385 31.24 6.13 8.77
CA ALA A 385 30.60 5.62 9.99
C ALA A 385 29.70 6.66 10.70
N SER A 386 29.81 7.93 10.32
CA SER A 386 28.98 9.04 10.82
C SER A 386 28.85 10.12 9.76
N ASP A 387 27.68 10.81 9.74
CA ASP A 387 27.38 11.91 8.83
C ASP A 387 26.44 12.92 9.48
N THR A 388 26.46 14.17 9.01
CA THR A 388 25.60 15.26 9.52
C THR A 388 24.63 15.83 8.46
N SER A 389 24.67 15.32 7.24
CA SER A 389 23.75 15.74 6.17
C SER A 389 22.34 15.18 6.39
N ALA A 390 21.33 15.82 5.80
CA ALA A 390 19.96 15.34 5.86
C ALA A 390 19.75 14.02 5.10
N ASN A 391 20.55 13.81 4.06
CA ASN A 391 20.43 12.66 3.17
C ASN A 391 21.81 12.02 2.91
N PRO A 392 22.40 11.32 3.90
CA PRO A 392 23.72 10.72 3.74
C PRO A 392 23.70 9.51 2.81
N SER A 393 24.81 9.32 2.07
CA SER A 393 25.07 8.11 1.30
C SER A 393 26.16 7.28 1.99
N VAL A 394 25.86 6.02 2.28
CA VAL A 394 26.72 5.15 3.10
C VAL A 394 26.97 3.84 2.38
N GLN A 395 28.24 3.46 2.23
CA GLN A 395 28.66 2.19 1.65
C GLN A 395 28.92 1.14 2.73
N TYR A 396 28.53 -0.11 2.49
CA TYR A 396 28.79 -1.25 3.37
C TYR A 396 29.66 -2.27 2.65
N LEU A 397 30.91 -2.41 3.13
CA LEU A 397 31.96 -3.21 2.48
C LEU A 397 32.04 -4.65 2.98
N THR A 398 31.31 -5.02 4.02
CA THR A 398 31.36 -6.34 4.64
C THR A 398 29.95 -6.88 4.87
N ALA A 399 29.76 -8.16 4.62
CA ALA A 399 28.49 -8.83 4.91
C ALA A 399 28.18 -8.80 6.42
N GLY A 400 26.91 -8.61 6.76
CA GLY A 400 26.47 -8.53 8.15
C GLY A 400 25.12 -7.84 8.31
N VAL A 401 24.69 -7.71 9.56
CA VAL A 401 23.46 -7.00 9.95
C VAL A 401 23.87 -5.82 10.84
N TYR A 402 23.43 -4.62 10.45
CA TYR A 402 23.96 -3.38 11.00
C TYR A 402 22.84 -2.45 11.50
N ASP A 403 23.10 -1.83 12.64
CA ASP A 403 22.24 -0.83 13.25
C ASP A 403 22.50 0.55 12.65
N VAL A 404 21.47 1.38 12.63
CA VAL A 404 21.55 2.78 12.25
C VAL A 404 20.90 3.63 13.34
N MET A 405 21.57 4.72 13.74
CA MET A 405 21.06 5.70 14.69
C MET A 405 21.07 7.09 14.06
N LEU A 406 19.97 7.83 14.30
CA LEU A 406 19.86 9.26 14.03
C LEU A 406 19.65 9.99 15.35
N SER A 407 20.42 11.04 15.59
CA SER A 407 20.21 12.01 16.67
C SER A 407 19.98 13.39 16.06
N VAL A 408 18.92 14.08 16.49
CA VAL A 408 18.57 15.44 16.04
C VAL A 408 18.42 16.37 17.23
N THR A 409 18.83 17.62 17.05
CA THR A 409 18.90 18.62 18.14
C THR A 409 18.43 19.97 17.64
N ASN A 410 17.75 20.71 18.52
CA ASN A 410 17.54 22.16 18.44
C ASN A 410 17.69 22.79 19.82
N THR A 411 17.39 24.09 19.93
CA THR A 411 17.47 24.83 21.21
C THR A 411 16.55 24.32 22.30
N ALA A 412 15.49 23.59 21.96
CA ALA A 412 14.52 23.02 22.91
C ALA A 412 14.93 21.63 23.44
N GLY A 413 15.78 20.90 22.68
CA GLY A 413 16.21 19.59 23.14
C GLY A 413 16.80 18.70 22.01
N THR A 414 17.12 17.47 22.42
CA THR A 414 17.70 16.43 21.54
C THR A 414 16.82 15.18 21.60
N SER A 415 16.63 14.56 20.46
CA SER A 415 15.98 13.25 20.32
C SER A 415 16.86 12.30 19.51
N SER A 416 16.79 11.00 19.79
CA SER A 416 17.54 9.98 19.07
C SER A 416 16.67 8.77 18.77
N LYS A 417 16.85 8.20 17.58
CA LYS A 417 16.20 6.95 17.15
C LYS A 417 17.24 5.96 16.64
N THR A 418 17.24 4.75 17.20
CA THR A 418 18.07 3.64 16.75
C THR A 418 17.19 2.55 16.18
N ILE A 419 17.51 2.04 14.99
CA ILE A 419 16.87 0.87 14.40
C ILE A 419 17.91 -0.24 14.30
N ALA A 420 17.73 -1.27 15.14
CA ALA A 420 18.55 -2.46 15.12
C ALA A 420 18.32 -3.25 13.83
N GLY A 421 19.38 -3.79 13.25
CA GLY A 421 19.31 -4.57 12.03
C GLY A 421 18.75 -3.81 10.82
N LYS A 422 18.92 -2.50 10.81
CA LYS A 422 18.41 -1.63 9.74
C LYS A 422 18.96 -1.97 8.36
N VAL A 423 20.22 -2.41 8.30
CA VAL A 423 20.89 -2.77 7.04
C VAL A 423 21.33 -4.23 7.09
N VAL A 424 20.89 -4.99 6.12
CA VAL A 424 21.26 -6.39 5.91
C VAL A 424 22.13 -6.46 4.65
N VAL A 425 23.40 -6.72 4.84
CA VAL A 425 24.40 -6.81 3.78
C VAL A 425 24.67 -8.29 3.47
N SER A 426 24.37 -8.70 2.28
CA SER A 426 24.60 -10.08 1.82
C SER A 426 25.94 -10.21 1.13
N GLY A 427 26.77 -11.15 1.59
CA GLY A 427 28.06 -11.48 0.95
C GLY A 427 27.89 -12.36 -0.28
N SER A 428 28.76 -12.20 -1.25
CA SER A 428 28.74 -12.94 -2.53
C SER A 428 28.97 -14.44 -2.38
N GLY A 429 29.52 -14.91 -1.24
CA GLY A 429 29.75 -16.33 -0.96
C GLY A 429 28.61 -17.08 -0.27
N ASN A 430 27.52 -16.41 0.09
CA ASN A 430 26.43 -16.98 0.88
C ASN A 430 25.21 -17.42 0.06
N SER A 431 25.32 -17.44 -1.27
CA SER A 431 24.23 -17.85 -2.15
C SER A 431 24.03 -19.35 -2.16
N ILE A 432 22.79 -19.79 -2.09
CA ILE A 432 22.38 -21.20 -2.15
C ILE A 432 22.10 -21.59 -3.61
N SER A 433 22.46 -22.82 -4.00
CA SER A 433 22.01 -23.36 -5.30
C SER A 433 20.48 -23.53 -5.29
N PRO A 434 19.77 -23.03 -6.30
CA PRO A 434 18.32 -23.25 -6.39
C PRO A 434 17.96 -24.69 -6.82
N ILE A 435 18.92 -25.42 -7.40
CA ILE A 435 18.67 -26.81 -7.85
C ILE A 435 18.57 -27.75 -6.66
N GLY A 436 17.42 -28.39 -6.53
CA GLY A 436 17.10 -29.25 -5.41
C GLY A 436 16.76 -28.53 -4.12
N PHE A 437 16.62 -27.19 -4.17
CA PHE A 437 16.14 -26.44 -3.01
C PHE A 437 14.66 -26.75 -2.76
N SER A 438 14.37 -27.14 -1.52
CA SER A 438 13.03 -27.40 -1.03
C SER A 438 12.91 -26.91 0.41
N GLU A 439 11.90 -26.12 0.70
CA GLU A 439 11.60 -25.62 2.03
C GLU A 439 10.18 -26.00 2.44
N GLY A 440 10.08 -26.90 3.42
CA GLY A 440 8.83 -27.38 4.00
C GLY A 440 8.61 -26.87 5.44
N PHE A 441 9.43 -25.92 5.91
CA PHE A 441 9.31 -25.27 7.23
C PHE A 441 9.40 -26.22 8.44
N GLU A 442 10.01 -27.39 8.26
CA GLU A 442 10.12 -28.45 9.28
C GLU A 442 11.09 -28.09 10.39
N ASN A 443 12.12 -27.30 10.10
CA ASN A 443 13.29 -27.08 10.96
C ASN A 443 13.31 -25.68 11.59
N GLY A 444 13.87 -25.62 12.79
CA GLY A 444 14.24 -24.37 13.44
C GLY A 444 13.09 -23.56 14.04
N THR A 445 13.45 -22.38 14.54
CA THR A 445 12.53 -21.34 15.01
C THR A 445 12.45 -20.27 13.95
N TRP A 446 11.25 -19.99 13.47
CA TRP A 446 11.03 -18.98 12.43
C TRP A 446 11.29 -17.55 12.94
N PRO A 447 11.92 -16.65 12.15
CA PRO A 447 12.64 -16.93 10.90
C PRO A 447 14.01 -17.60 11.15
N PHE A 448 14.40 -18.50 10.24
CA PHE A 448 15.67 -19.27 10.30
C PHE A 448 16.43 -19.16 8.99
N ASN A 449 17.71 -19.55 8.98
CA ASN A 449 18.53 -19.75 7.76
C ASN A 449 18.47 -18.59 6.74
N ASP A 450 18.73 -17.35 7.19
CA ASP A 450 18.71 -16.14 6.34
C ASP A 450 17.34 -15.80 5.73
N TYR A 451 16.24 -16.31 6.33
CA TYR A 451 14.90 -15.78 6.13
C TYR A 451 14.69 -14.54 7.00
N TYR A 452 13.93 -13.58 6.49
CA TYR A 452 13.56 -12.37 7.22
C TYR A 452 12.05 -12.17 7.16
N ALA A 453 11.40 -12.09 8.31
CA ALA A 453 10.00 -11.73 8.42
C ALA A 453 9.88 -10.22 8.66
N ILE A 454 9.02 -9.54 7.91
CA ILE A 454 8.76 -8.11 8.04
C ILE A 454 7.29 -7.93 8.39
N ASN A 455 7.04 -7.45 9.60
CA ASN A 455 5.73 -7.10 10.13
C ASN A 455 5.68 -5.58 10.31
N ALA A 456 5.13 -4.88 9.33
CA ALA A 456 5.14 -3.42 9.31
C ALA A 456 4.00 -2.81 10.13
N ASN A 457 2.94 -3.57 10.41
CA ASN A 457 1.77 -3.11 11.15
C ASN A 457 1.81 -3.48 12.65
N GLY A 458 2.78 -4.35 13.06
CA GLY A 458 2.91 -4.84 14.44
C GLY A 458 1.84 -5.85 14.85
N GLY A 459 1.01 -6.30 13.90
CA GLY A 459 -0.02 -7.31 14.11
C GLY A 459 0.50 -8.75 14.00
N THR A 460 -0.36 -9.65 13.53
CA THR A 460 0.00 -11.06 13.24
C THR A 460 0.92 -11.11 12.03
N THR A 461 1.98 -11.89 12.09
CA THR A 461 2.91 -12.08 10.97
C THR A 461 3.06 -13.55 10.61
N TRP A 462 3.85 -13.84 9.59
CA TRP A 462 4.18 -15.20 9.19
C TRP A 462 4.77 -16.01 10.34
N GLN A 463 4.22 -17.19 10.59
CA GLN A 463 4.61 -18.10 11.68
C GLN A 463 4.60 -19.54 11.18
N THR A 464 5.47 -20.40 11.72
CA THR A 464 5.37 -21.83 11.49
C THR A 464 4.24 -22.44 12.32
N THR A 465 3.57 -23.47 11.77
CA THR A 465 2.51 -24.19 12.45
C THR A 465 2.59 -25.68 12.21
N SER A 466 2.19 -26.47 13.19
CA SER A 466 1.98 -27.93 13.06
C SER A 466 0.48 -28.29 12.97
N VAL A 467 -0.40 -27.29 12.85
CA VAL A 467 -1.86 -27.51 12.76
C VAL A 467 -2.27 -28.04 11.41
N ALA A 468 -1.55 -27.63 10.34
CA ALA A 468 -1.75 -28.10 8.97
C ALA A 468 -0.43 -28.11 8.21
N ALA A 469 -0.24 -29.10 7.33
CA ALA A 469 0.89 -29.22 6.42
C ALA A 469 0.44 -29.95 5.16
N ASN A 470 1.14 -29.73 4.04
CA ASN A 470 0.96 -30.50 2.78
C ASN A 470 2.19 -31.37 2.50
N GLY A 471 2.41 -32.38 3.30
CA GLY A 471 3.65 -33.14 3.44
C GLY A 471 4.36 -32.75 4.73
N GLY A 472 5.20 -33.61 5.26
CA GLY A 472 5.87 -33.32 6.53
C GLY A 472 4.92 -33.14 7.72
N THR A 473 5.29 -32.26 8.67
CA THR A 473 4.57 -32.02 9.92
C THR A 473 4.28 -30.54 10.16
N LYS A 474 4.87 -29.63 9.39
CA LYS A 474 4.72 -28.19 9.56
C LYS A 474 4.46 -27.48 8.25
N SER A 475 3.97 -26.27 8.32
CA SER A 475 3.91 -25.29 7.23
C SER A 475 4.15 -23.90 7.81
N ILE A 476 4.24 -22.89 6.94
CA ILE A 476 4.18 -21.48 7.36
C ILE A 476 2.78 -20.92 7.11
N TYR A 477 2.27 -20.08 8.00
CA TYR A 477 0.95 -19.52 7.85
C TYR A 477 0.88 -18.09 8.41
N ILE A 478 -0.14 -17.36 7.97
CA ILE A 478 -0.63 -16.14 8.61
C ILE A 478 -2.00 -16.42 9.21
N SER A 479 -2.12 -16.13 10.51
CA SER A 479 -3.40 -16.24 11.20
C SER A 479 -4.20 -14.97 11.03
N ASN A 480 -5.41 -15.11 10.51
CA ASN A 480 -6.41 -14.05 10.49
C ASN A 480 -7.63 -14.49 11.30
N THR A 481 -7.49 -14.41 12.65
CA THR A 481 -8.52 -14.90 13.57
C THR A 481 -9.71 -13.96 13.63
N TYR A 482 -10.90 -14.53 13.41
CA TYR A 482 -12.17 -13.86 13.63
C TYR A 482 -12.58 -14.05 15.09
N ASN A 483 -12.84 -12.96 15.81
CA ASN A 483 -13.46 -13.00 17.13
C ASN A 483 -14.96 -12.69 16.97
N SER A 484 -15.80 -13.67 17.32
CA SER A 484 -17.27 -13.56 17.17
C SER A 484 -17.91 -12.48 18.05
N SER A 485 -17.22 -12.00 19.10
CA SER A 485 -17.73 -10.97 20.03
C SER A 485 -17.25 -9.55 19.69
N THR A 486 -16.12 -9.40 19.00
CA THR A 486 -15.53 -8.08 18.68
C THR A 486 -15.43 -7.81 17.17
N GLY A 487 -15.83 -8.76 16.33
CA GLY A 487 -15.64 -8.67 14.89
C GLY A 487 -14.19 -8.94 14.48
N TYR A 488 -13.81 -8.49 13.28
CA TYR A 488 -12.44 -8.60 12.79
C TYR A 488 -11.51 -7.76 13.67
N GLN A 489 -10.35 -8.30 13.99
CA GLN A 489 -9.25 -7.50 14.54
C GLN A 489 -8.78 -6.55 13.43
N SER A 490 -9.33 -5.35 13.40
CA SER A 490 -9.10 -4.35 12.35
C SER A 490 -7.64 -3.86 12.25
N ASN A 491 -6.82 -4.20 13.23
CA ASN A 491 -5.43 -3.72 13.33
C ASN A 491 -4.42 -4.58 12.57
N ASP A 492 -4.86 -5.70 11.97
CA ASP A 492 -3.98 -6.65 11.30
C ASP A 492 -3.99 -6.52 9.77
N LYS A 493 -4.61 -5.45 9.24
CA LYS A 493 -4.63 -5.18 7.79
C LYS A 493 -3.30 -4.62 7.33
N GLY A 494 -2.86 -5.09 6.16
CA GLY A 494 -1.65 -4.61 5.53
C GLY A 494 -0.75 -5.74 5.04
N PRO A 495 0.38 -5.41 4.42
CA PRO A 495 1.31 -6.41 3.93
C PRO A 495 2.14 -7.02 5.07
N ASP A 496 2.07 -8.33 5.18
CA ASP A 496 3.03 -9.14 5.91
C ASP A 496 3.95 -9.84 4.93
N GLU A 497 5.23 -9.71 5.13
CA GLU A 497 6.22 -10.15 4.18
C GLU A 497 7.21 -11.12 4.80
N PHE A 498 7.71 -12.05 3.99
CA PHE A 498 9.00 -12.67 4.29
C PHE A 498 9.91 -12.66 3.06
N ILE A 499 11.21 -12.61 3.33
CA ILE A 499 12.27 -12.61 2.34
C ILE A 499 13.06 -13.90 2.49
N THR A 500 13.30 -14.59 1.37
CA THR A 500 14.03 -15.84 1.32
C THR A 500 15.54 -15.63 1.49
N PRO A 501 16.30 -16.69 1.76
CA PRO A 501 17.74 -16.70 1.55
C PRO A 501 18.13 -16.26 0.13
N MET A 502 19.41 -16.01 -0.06
CA MET A 502 19.95 -15.60 -1.36
C MET A 502 20.29 -16.81 -2.21
N PHE A 503 19.97 -16.76 -3.52
CA PHE A 503 20.18 -17.83 -4.47
C PHE A 503 21.10 -17.41 -5.62
N ASP A 504 21.88 -18.37 -6.11
CA ASP A 504 22.70 -18.22 -7.31
C ASP A 504 22.12 -19.03 -8.48
N PHE A 505 21.58 -18.32 -9.47
CA PHE A 505 21.02 -18.89 -10.70
C PHE A 505 22.02 -18.87 -11.87
N THR A 506 23.31 -18.71 -11.60
CA THR A 506 24.34 -18.81 -12.64
C THR A 506 24.22 -20.17 -13.36
N ASN A 507 24.25 -20.16 -14.70
CA ASN A 507 24.06 -21.33 -15.55
C ASN A 507 22.70 -22.04 -15.42
N ILE A 508 21.69 -21.37 -14.88
CA ILE A 508 20.33 -21.90 -14.76
C ILE A 508 19.41 -21.16 -15.72
N THR A 509 18.77 -21.95 -16.60
CA THR A 509 17.75 -21.46 -17.53
C THR A 509 16.37 -21.93 -17.09
N ASN A 510 15.32 -21.22 -17.55
CA ASN A 510 13.92 -21.50 -17.20
C ASN A 510 13.66 -21.62 -15.68
N PRO A 511 14.16 -20.69 -14.85
CA PRO A 511 13.96 -20.74 -13.41
C PRO A 511 12.48 -20.65 -13.05
N THR A 512 12.05 -21.54 -12.16
CA THR A 512 10.69 -21.60 -11.63
C THR A 512 10.72 -21.77 -10.12
N MET A 513 9.69 -21.24 -9.47
CA MET A 513 9.34 -21.53 -8.07
C MET A 513 8.00 -22.24 -8.07
N THR A 514 7.88 -23.32 -7.33
CA THR A 514 6.60 -23.94 -7.00
C THR A 514 6.38 -23.87 -5.50
N PHE A 515 5.13 -23.78 -5.08
CA PHE A 515 4.75 -23.85 -3.67
C PHE A 515 3.31 -24.35 -3.56
N ASP A 516 2.99 -24.91 -2.42
CA ASP A 516 1.63 -25.31 -2.10
C ASP A 516 0.98 -24.23 -1.23
N ILE A 517 -0.22 -23.79 -1.64
CA ILE A 517 -0.99 -22.74 -0.95
C ILE A 517 -2.35 -23.29 -0.55
N ALA A 518 -2.79 -22.95 0.66
CA ALA A 518 -4.16 -23.16 1.11
C ALA A 518 -4.71 -21.89 1.72
N CYS A 519 -5.83 -21.41 1.20
CA CYS A 519 -6.49 -20.18 1.61
C CYS A 519 -8.00 -20.32 1.53
N ALA A 520 -8.71 -19.77 2.50
CA ALA A 520 -10.15 -19.57 2.42
C ALA A 520 -10.49 -18.10 2.53
N LEU A 521 -11.56 -17.68 1.88
CA LEU A 521 -12.14 -16.35 2.06
C LEU A 521 -13.38 -16.47 2.96
N ARG A 522 -13.69 -15.41 3.70
CA ARG A 522 -14.94 -15.29 4.47
C ARG A 522 -16.06 -14.67 3.65
N ASP A 523 -15.68 -13.81 2.70
CA ASP A 523 -16.57 -13.06 1.82
C ASP A 523 -15.86 -12.73 0.49
N THR A 524 -16.33 -11.75 -0.24
CA THR A 524 -15.75 -11.26 -1.49
C THR A 524 -14.57 -10.30 -1.30
N SER A 525 -13.90 -10.35 -0.15
CA SER A 525 -12.72 -9.51 0.14
C SER A 525 -11.60 -9.69 -0.89
N LEU A 526 -10.78 -8.67 -1.03
CA LEU A 526 -9.73 -8.58 -2.03
C LEU A 526 -8.33 -8.90 -1.47
N ASP A 527 -8.25 -9.82 -0.52
CA ASP A 527 -6.96 -10.30 -0.01
C ASP A 527 -6.04 -10.69 -1.16
N ARG A 528 -4.76 -10.38 -1.01
CA ARG A 528 -3.81 -10.47 -2.11
C ARG A 528 -2.52 -11.17 -1.68
N PHE A 529 -2.19 -12.23 -2.37
CA PHE A 529 -0.91 -12.92 -2.27
C PHE A 529 0.01 -12.51 -3.40
N VAL A 530 1.27 -12.16 -3.11
CA VAL A 530 2.20 -11.63 -4.10
C VAL A 530 3.58 -12.26 -3.97
N VAL A 531 4.19 -12.56 -5.11
CA VAL A 531 5.59 -12.99 -5.22
C VAL A 531 6.37 -11.93 -5.99
N TYR A 532 7.42 -11.44 -5.37
CA TYR A 532 8.41 -10.56 -5.97
C TYR A 532 9.75 -11.27 -6.09
N TYR A 533 10.61 -10.78 -6.98
CA TYR A 533 12.01 -11.15 -7.04
C TYR A 533 12.90 -9.92 -7.04
N SER A 534 14.14 -10.13 -6.59
CA SER A 534 15.25 -9.17 -6.65
C SER A 534 16.47 -9.88 -7.24
N THR A 535 17.30 -9.17 -8.00
CA THR A 535 18.59 -9.64 -8.52
C THR A 535 19.77 -8.83 -7.99
N ASN A 536 19.54 -8.05 -6.93
CA ASN A 536 20.50 -7.19 -6.26
C ASN A 536 20.38 -7.28 -4.73
N CYS A 537 20.38 -8.52 -4.23
CA CYS A 537 20.34 -8.87 -2.80
C CYS A 537 19.07 -8.40 -2.05
N GLY A 538 18.05 -7.90 -2.72
CA GLY A 538 16.84 -7.35 -2.09
C GLY A 538 16.79 -5.82 -2.07
N GLN A 539 17.72 -5.12 -2.73
CA GLN A 539 17.72 -3.66 -2.79
C GLN A 539 16.53 -3.11 -3.59
N THR A 540 16.19 -3.77 -4.70
CA THR A 540 14.99 -3.47 -5.47
C THR A 540 14.17 -4.73 -5.74
N TRP A 541 12.86 -4.56 -5.84
CA TRP A 541 11.89 -5.66 -5.99
C TRP A 541 11.03 -5.48 -7.22
N THR A 542 10.88 -6.55 -7.99
CA THR A 542 10.00 -6.59 -9.16
C THR A 542 8.88 -7.60 -8.92
N LEU A 543 7.64 -7.18 -9.09
CA LEU A 543 6.47 -8.04 -8.99
C LEU A 543 6.49 -9.10 -10.08
N ARG A 544 6.23 -10.35 -9.71
CA ARG A 544 6.19 -11.47 -10.66
C ARG A 544 4.84 -12.17 -10.75
N LYS A 545 4.21 -12.42 -9.61
CA LYS A 545 2.88 -13.04 -9.56
C LYS A 545 2.04 -12.36 -8.49
N ALA A 546 0.78 -12.13 -8.78
CA ALA A 546 -0.22 -11.71 -7.80
C ALA A 546 -1.48 -12.54 -7.98
N ILE A 547 -2.06 -13.00 -6.87
CA ILE A 547 -3.34 -13.71 -6.81
C ILE A 547 -4.22 -12.95 -5.83
N GLN A 548 -5.41 -12.53 -6.25
CA GLN A 548 -6.25 -11.65 -5.44
C GLN A 548 -7.71 -12.11 -5.44
N GLY A 549 -8.36 -12.02 -4.27
CA GLY A 549 -9.78 -12.32 -4.10
C GLY A 549 -10.12 -13.79 -4.39
N ILE A 550 -11.24 -14.05 -5.04
CA ILE A 550 -11.75 -15.41 -5.32
C ILE A 550 -10.69 -16.34 -5.95
N PRO A 551 -9.84 -15.94 -6.91
CA PRO A 551 -8.76 -16.76 -7.41
C PRO A 551 -7.75 -17.24 -6.35
N LEU A 552 -7.64 -16.57 -5.22
CA LEU A 552 -6.76 -16.99 -4.11
C LEU A 552 -7.37 -18.14 -3.32
N GLN A 553 -8.70 -18.23 -3.24
CA GLN A 553 -9.42 -19.25 -2.49
C GLN A 553 -9.12 -20.66 -3.01
N THR A 554 -8.87 -21.60 -2.10
CA THR A 554 -8.66 -23.01 -2.38
C THR A 554 -9.82 -23.90 -1.92
N THR A 555 -10.81 -23.31 -1.27
CA THR A 555 -12.06 -23.95 -0.85
C THR A 555 -13.17 -23.71 -1.89
N THR A 556 -14.18 -24.59 -1.93
CA THR A 556 -15.33 -24.45 -2.86
C THR A 556 -16.35 -23.40 -2.41
N ALA A 557 -16.29 -22.98 -1.14
CA ALA A 557 -17.21 -22.00 -0.55
C ALA A 557 -16.46 -21.10 0.45
N PHE A 558 -17.06 -19.98 0.81
CA PHE A 558 -16.59 -19.12 1.89
C PHE A 558 -16.63 -19.86 3.24
N VAL A 559 -15.64 -19.57 4.09
CA VAL A 559 -15.48 -20.20 5.42
C VAL A 559 -15.56 -19.11 6.48
N ALA A 560 -16.67 -19.05 7.20
CA ALA A 560 -16.92 -18.04 8.23
C ALA A 560 -16.04 -18.21 9.48
N GLY A 561 -15.77 -19.47 9.89
CA GLY A 561 -14.86 -19.78 11.02
C GLY A 561 -13.39 -19.72 10.64
N ASN A 562 -12.50 -20.03 11.59
CA ASN A 562 -11.07 -20.11 11.32
C ASN A 562 -10.76 -21.31 10.42
N PHE A 563 -10.14 -21.04 9.28
CA PHE A 563 -9.78 -22.06 8.29
C PHE A 563 -8.54 -22.85 8.72
N ILE A 564 -8.67 -24.15 8.67
CA ILE A 564 -7.56 -25.12 8.78
C ILE A 564 -7.71 -26.06 7.60
N PRO A 565 -6.76 -26.11 6.66
CA PRO A 565 -6.91 -26.92 5.46
C PRO A 565 -6.77 -28.42 5.77
N ASN A 566 -7.57 -29.23 5.09
CA ASN A 566 -7.33 -30.66 4.95
C ASN A 566 -6.48 -30.94 3.68
N SER A 567 -6.08 -32.18 3.45
CA SER A 567 -5.18 -32.56 2.35
C SER A 567 -5.72 -32.25 0.94
N SER A 568 -7.04 -32.12 0.76
CA SER A 568 -7.66 -31.80 -0.54
C SER A 568 -7.80 -30.30 -0.81
N GLN A 569 -7.45 -29.44 0.14
CA GLN A 569 -7.63 -27.99 0.08
C GLN A 569 -6.31 -27.24 -0.19
N TRP A 570 -5.26 -27.97 -0.51
CA TRP A 570 -4.00 -27.40 -0.97
C TRP A 570 -3.96 -27.34 -2.50
N ARG A 571 -3.39 -26.26 -3.02
CA ARG A 571 -3.20 -26.06 -4.45
C ARG A 571 -1.74 -25.75 -4.73
N ASN A 572 -1.15 -26.49 -5.69
CA ASN A 572 0.19 -26.18 -6.15
C ASN A 572 0.16 -24.99 -7.11
N GLU A 573 1.02 -24.04 -6.87
CA GLU A 573 1.19 -22.82 -7.68
C GLU A 573 2.59 -22.82 -8.30
N THR A 574 2.67 -22.35 -9.53
CA THR A 574 3.93 -22.17 -10.25
C THR A 574 4.16 -20.72 -10.62
N VAL A 575 5.40 -20.26 -10.41
CA VAL A 575 5.88 -18.94 -10.82
C VAL A 575 7.09 -19.13 -11.74
N SER A 576 6.95 -18.77 -13.00
CA SER A 576 8.07 -18.80 -13.96
C SER A 576 8.74 -17.44 -14.02
N PHE A 577 10.07 -17.39 -13.92
CA PHE A 577 10.83 -16.14 -13.92
C PHE A 577 11.47 -15.82 -15.29
N GLY A 578 11.66 -16.83 -16.14
CA GLY A 578 12.27 -16.65 -17.46
C GLY A 578 13.64 -15.96 -17.37
N ASN A 579 13.97 -15.15 -18.36
CA ASN A 579 15.25 -14.45 -18.44
C ASN A 579 15.46 -13.38 -17.34
N ASN A 580 14.45 -13.06 -16.56
CA ASN A 580 14.56 -12.04 -15.49
C ASN A 580 15.47 -12.50 -14.35
N VAL A 581 15.51 -13.81 -14.09
CA VAL A 581 16.29 -14.44 -13.01
C VAL A 581 17.35 -15.40 -13.56
N ALA A 582 17.14 -15.95 -14.78
CA ALA A 582 18.10 -16.83 -15.44
C ALA A 582 19.50 -16.19 -15.52
N ASN A 583 20.53 -16.96 -15.22
CA ASN A 583 21.93 -16.51 -15.21
C ASN A 583 22.22 -15.30 -14.31
N LYS A 584 21.45 -15.13 -13.21
CA LYS A 584 21.66 -14.07 -12.24
C LYS A 584 22.17 -14.63 -10.92
N GLN A 585 23.11 -13.91 -10.32
CA GLN A 585 23.53 -14.10 -8.93
C GLN A 585 22.71 -13.20 -8.00
N ASN A 586 22.82 -13.41 -6.70
CA ASN A 586 22.28 -12.54 -5.67
C ASN A 586 20.75 -12.37 -5.74
N VAL A 587 20.07 -13.45 -6.12
CA VAL A 587 18.61 -13.48 -6.26
C VAL A 587 17.96 -13.74 -4.90
N ARG A 588 16.99 -12.92 -4.53
CA ARG A 588 16.07 -13.15 -3.41
C ARG A 588 14.64 -13.10 -3.87
N PHE A 589 13.77 -13.79 -3.16
CA PHE A 589 12.32 -13.68 -3.34
C PHE A 589 11.70 -13.06 -2.11
N ARG A 590 10.64 -12.27 -2.33
CA ARG A 590 9.79 -11.71 -1.29
C ARG A 590 8.38 -12.23 -1.52
N ILE A 591 7.85 -12.87 -0.51
CA ILE A 591 6.48 -13.32 -0.46
C ILE A 591 5.71 -12.37 0.46
N GLU A 592 4.60 -11.84 -0.05
CA GLU A 592 3.78 -10.84 0.62
C GLU A 592 2.33 -11.30 0.65
N PHE A 593 1.68 -11.15 1.78
CA PHE A 593 0.24 -11.32 1.91
C PHE A 593 -0.38 -10.06 2.46
N ASN A 594 -1.29 -9.46 1.69
CA ASN A 594 -2.06 -8.30 2.09
C ASN A 594 -3.42 -8.75 2.60
N HIS A 595 -3.64 -8.61 3.89
CA HIS A 595 -4.92 -8.90 4.53
C HIS A 595 -5.93 -7.78 4.27
N GLU A 596 -7.14 -8.17 3.86
CA GLU A 596 -8.31 -7.27 3.86
C GLU A 596 -9.32 -7.70 4.93
N SER A 597 -9.84 -8.91 4.85
CA SER A 597 -10.78 -9.49 5.81
C SER A 597 -10.94 -11.00 5.65
N SER A 598 -10.01 -11.66 4.94
CA SER A 598 -10.10 -13.10 4.70
C SER A 598 -9.77 -13.95 5.91
N ASN A 599 -9.59 -15.22 5.67
CA ASN A 599 -9.26 -16.26 6.64
C ASN A 599 -7.74 -16.50 6.67
N ASN A 600 -7.31 -17.53 7.39
CA ASN A 600 -5.92 -17.94 7.44
C ASN A 600 -5.41 -18.33 6.05
N LEU A 601 -4.16 -18.01 5.78
CA LEU A 601 -3.43 -18.47 4.60
C LEU A 601 -2.24 -19.33 5.05
N TYR A 602 -2.04 -20.47 4.38
CA TYR A 602 -0.95 -21.41 4.62
C TYR A 602 -0.11 -21.57 3.36
N LEU A 603 1.20 -21.70 3.53
CA LEU A 603 2.15 -22.05 2.50
C LEU A 603 3.02 -23.22 2.95
N ASP A 604 3.36 -24.08 1.98
CA ASP A 604 4.24 -25.24 2.19
C ASP A 604 5.02 -25.54 0.93
N ASN A 605 6.06 -26.37 1.02
CA ASN A 605 6.80 -26.94 -0.10
C ASN A 605 7.27 -25.89 -1.12
N ILE A 606 7.97 -24.85 -0.68
CA ILE A 606 8.59 -23.90 -1.60
C ILE A 606 9.79 -24.59 -2.26
N ASN A 607 9.67 -24.86 -3.55
CA ASN A 607 10.72 -25.49 -4.33
C ASN A 607 11.22 -24.54 -5.42
N LEU A 608 12.53 -24.51 -5.63
CA LEU A 608 13.14 -23.82 -6.75
C LEU A 608 13.64 -24.85 -7.76
N ASN A 609 13.36 -24.60 -9.02
CA ASN A 609 13.71 -25.47 -10.13
C ASN A 609 14.25 -24.65 -11.30
N GLY A 610 14.91 -25.33 -12.21
CA GLY A 610 15.40 -24.75 -13.45
C GLY A 610 16.16 -25.80 -14.24
N THR A 611 16.47 -25.51 -15.48
CA THR A 611 17.32 -26.34 -16.29
C THR A 611 18.75 -25.86 -16.08
N VAL A 612 19.60 -26.73 -15.55
CA VAL A 612 21.06 -26.49 -15.59
C VAL A 612 21.45 -26.47 -17.04
N GLY A 613 21.72 -25.28 -17.57
CA GLY A 613 22.47 -25.19 -18.81
C GLY A 613 23.83 -25.81 -18.53
N LEU A 614 24.19 -26.83 -19.26
CA LEU A 614 25.61 -27.08 -19.45
C LEU A 614 26.13 -25.72 -19.93
N SER A 615 27.00 -25.06 -19.15
CA SER A 615 27.71 -23.91 -19.66
C SER A 615 28.52 -24.44 -20.85
N ASP A 616 28.00 -24.25 -22.04
CA ASP A 616 28.88 -24.10 -23.18
C ASP A 616 29.69 -22.85 -22.83
N ASP A 617 30.80 -23.05 -22.11
CA ASP A 617 31.80 -22.02 -21.90
C ASP A 617 32.22 -21.57 -23.31
N LEU A 618 31.76 -20.42 -23.71
CA LEU A 618 31.90 -19.81 -25.04
C LEU A 618 33.33 -19.72 -25.57
N ASN A 619 34.31 -20.05 -24.74
CA ASN A 619 35.68 -20.20 -25.16
C ASN A 619 35.93 -21.48 -25.96
N VAL A 620 34.98 -22.41 -26.02
CA VAL A 620 35.11 -23.69 -26.72
C VAL A 620 34.32 -23.69 -28.03
N GLU A 621 33.26 -22.90 -28.19
CA GLU A 621 32.69 -22.66 -29.52
C GLU A 621 33.67 -21.95 -30.45
N ASN A 622 34.61 -21.16 -29.92
CA ASN A 622 35.70 -20.54 -30.66
C ASN A 622 36.91 -21.49 -30.91
N ALA A 623 36.92 -22.69 -30.31
CA ALA A 623 37.95 -23.68 -30.58
C ALA A 623 37.81 -24.33 -31.95
N GLY A 624 36.78 -23.99 -32.71
CA GLY A 624 36.60 -24.45 -34.10
C GLY A 624 36.60 -25.99 -34.26
N ILE A 625 36.16 -26.75 -33.22
CA ILE A 625 36.23 -28.22 -33.24
C ILE A 625 35.37 -28.76 -34.38
N SER A 626 36.02 -29.33 -35.35
CA SER A 626 35.37 -30.05 -36.44
C SER A 626 35.89 -31.50 -36.52
N ILE A 627 35.02 -32.42 -36.96
CA ILE A 627 35.36 -33.82 -37.18
C ILE A 627 34.96 -34.19 -38.60
N HIS A 628 35.95 -34.51 -39.42
CA HIS A 628 35.69 -34.81 -40.83
C HIS A 628 36.65 -35.87 -41.41
N PRO A 629 36.20 -36.57 -42.43
CA PRO A 629 34.83 -36.70 -42.88
C PRO A 629 33.94 -37.39 -41.82
N ASN A 630 32.67 -36.93 -41.72
CA ASN A 630 31.68 -37.60 -40.87
C ASN A 630 30.36 -37.71 -41.65
N PRO A 631 29.93 -38.91 -42.08
CA PRO A 631 30.53 -40.23 -41.82
C PRO A 631 31.88 -40.46 -42.48
N SER A 632 32.73 -41.24 -41.81
CA SER A 632 34.08 -41.61 -42.28
C SER A 632 34.18 -43.11 -42.75
N LYS A 633 35.00 -43.37 -43.78
CA LYS A 633 35.32 -44.73 -44.28
C LYS A 633 36.82 -45.08 -44.19
N GLY A 634 37.62 -44.24 -43.56
CA GLY A 634 39.07 -44.37 -43.49
C GLY A 634 39.63 -43.51 -42.38
N VAL A 635 40.50 -42.59 -42.67
CA VAL A 635 41.07 -41.64 -41.70
C VAL A 635 40.01 -40.60 -41.31
N THR A 636 39.93 -40.32 -40.05
CA THR A 636 39.10 -39.18 -39.49
C THR A 636 40.02 -38.16 -38.88
N TYR A 637 39.75 -36.92 -39.19
CA TYR A 637 40.45 -35.75 -38.66
C TYR A 637 39.60 -35.03 -37.62
N VAL A 638 40.25 -34.56 -36.57
CA VAL A 638 39.67 -33.71 -35.54
C VAL A 638 40.47 -32.39 -35.55
N ASP A 639 39.88 -31.34 -36.07
CA ASP A 639 40.48 -30.01 -36.06
C ASP A 639 40.01 -29.24 -34.87
N PHE A 640 40.88 -28.47 -34.23
CA PHE A 640 40.54 -27.59 -33.12
C PHE A 640 41.61 -26.49 -32.96
N SER A 641 41.20 -25.34 -32.39
CA SER A 641 42.10 -24.23 -32.13
C SER A 641 42.27 -24.01 -30.62
N MET A 642 43.48 -23.68 -30.18
CA MET A 642 43.81 -23.39 -28.80
C MET A 642 44.21 -21.95 -28.62
N LEU A 643 43.66 -21.27 -27.59
CA LEU A 643 43.99 -19.89 -27.27
C LEU A 643 45.24 -19.76 -26.39
N VAL A 644 45.54 -20.79 -25.59
CA VAL A 644 46.71 -20.87 -24.71
C VAL A 644 47.28 -22.30 -24.74
N GLN A 645 48.58 -22.44 -24.40
CA GLN A 645 49.18 -23.75 -24.23
C GLN A 645 48.52 -24.55 -23.12
N SER A 646 48.13 -25.79 -23.38
CA SER A 646 47.46 -26.67 -22.41
C SER A 646 47.68 -28.15 -22.73
N ASP A 647 47.49 -29.00 -21.72
CA ASP A 647 47.41 -30.43 -21.89
C ASP A 647 46.08 -30.76 -22.57
N VAL A 648 46.18 -31.47 -23.70
CA VAL A 648 45.02 -31.92 -24.48
C VAL A 648 44.95 -33.43 -24.43
N LYS A 649 43.76 -33.97 -24.09
CA LYS A 649 43.45 -35.37 -24.17
C LYS A 649 42.31 -35.59 -25.16
N ILE A 650 42.52 -36.41 -26.19
CA ILE A 650 41.48 -36.82 -27.15
C ILE A 650 41.20 -38.29 -26.95
N GLU A 651 39.97 -38.65 -26.68
CA GLU A 651 39.53 -40.04 -26.52
C GLU A 651 38.41 -40.34 -27.53
N VAL A 652 38.54 -41.46 -28.22
CA VAL A 652 37.44 -42.03 -29.02
C VAL A 652 36.78 -43.11 -28.19
N LEU A 653 35.47 -42.98 -27.96
CA LEU A 653 34.68 -43.89 -27.13
C LEU A 653 33.63 -44.59 -28.00
N ASP A 654 33.38 -45.86 -27.71
CA ASP A 654 32.19 -46.54 -28.25
C ASP A 654 30.90 -46.06 -27.55
N ILE A 655 29.75 -46.54 -28.02
CA ILE A 655 28.43 -46.16 -27.45
C ILE A 655 28.23 -46.66 -26.02
N GLN A 656 29.07 -47.53 -25.49
CA GLN A 656 29.08 -48.01 -24.13
C GLN A 656 30.02 -47.19 -23.22
N GLY A 657 30.69 -46.17 -23.79
CA GLY A 657 31.61 -45.29 -23.07
C GLY A 657 33.01 -45.88 -22.88
N ARG A 658 33.35 -47.02 -23.55
CA ARG A 658 34.69 -47.57 -23.48
C ARG A 658 35.61 -46.84 -24.43
N VAL A 659 36.80 -46.45 -23.94
CA VAL A 659 37.83 -45.78 -24.75
C VAL A 659 38.42 -46.79 -25.71
N VAL A 660 38.34 -46.50 -27.02
CA VAL A 660 38.89 -47.35 -28.11
C VAL A 660 40.15 -46.73 -28.74
N SER A 661 40.38 -45.45 -28.55
CA SER A 661 41.61 -44.75 -28.94
C SER A 661 41.84 -43.58 -28.02
N THR A 662 43.09 -43.23 -27.73
CA THR A 662 43.44 -42.04 -26.91
C THR A 662 44.69 -41.36 -27.46
N PHE A 663 44.73 -40.04 -27.34
CA PHE A 663 45.85 -39.17 -27.64
C PHE A 663 46.01 -38.18 -26.49
N ASN A 664 47.23 -37.95 -26.03
CA ASN A 664 47.57 -36.95 -25.03
C ASN A 664 48.80 -36.17 -25.48
N ASP A 665 48.76 -34.85 -25.43
CA ASP A 665 49.91 -34.00 -25.72
C ASP A 665 49.74 -32.64 -25.02
N ASN A 666 50.84 -31.92 -24.84
CA ASN A 666 50.87 -30.55 -24.39
C ASN A 666 51.02 -29.64 -25.61
N LEU A 667 49.94 -29.05 -26.06
CA LEU A 667 49.87 -28.32 -27.32
C LEU A 667 49.94 -26.78 -27.06
N SER A 668 50.68 -26.07 -27.93
CA SER A 668 50.77 -24.62 -27.92
C SER A 668 49.45 -23.95 -28.38
N ALA A 669 49.33 -22.65 -28.18
CA ALA A 669 48.26 -21.84 -28.80
C ALA A 669 48.37 -21.96 -30.35
N GLY A 670 47.25 -22.01 -31.03
CA GLY A 670 47.12 -22.13 -32.50
C GLY A 670 46.17 -23.26 -32.93
N ASP A 671 46.15 -23.49 -34.24
CA ASP A 671 45.29 -24.51 -34.85
C ASP A 671 46.01 -25.86 -34.84
N HIS A 672 45.26 -26.89 -34.47
CA HIS A 672 45.76 -28.25 -34.36
C HIS A 672 44.85 -29.23 -35.09
N GLN A 673 45.47 -30.30 -35.66
CA GLN A 673 44.75 -31.38 -36.28
C GLN A 673 45.25 -32.71 -35.69
N TYR A 674 44.33 -33.50 -35.18
CA TYR A 674 44.56 -34.87 -34.76
C TYR A 674 43.89 -35.83 -35.74
N GLN A 675 44.58 -36.90 -36.11
CA GLN A 675 44.02 -37.98 -36.97
C GLN A 675 43.97 -39.29 -36.22
N PHE A 676 42.94 -40.07 -36.48
CA PHE A 676 42.86 -41.45 -36.05
C PHE A 676 42.46 -42.34 -37.25
N ASN A 677 43.14 -43.49 -37.35
CA ASN A 677 42.86 -44.48 -38.39
C ASN A 677 41.65 -45.33 -37.99
N ASN A 678 40.73 -45.54 -38.92
CA ASN A 678 39.52 -46.31 -38.67
C ASN A 678 39.78 -47.81 -38.82
N ASN A 679 40.57 -48.39 -37.89
CA ASN A 679 40.53 -49.86 -37.66
C ASN A 679 39.32 -50.21 -36.76
N LEU A 680 38.33 -49.23 -36.65
CA LEU A 680 37.12 -49.35 -35.86
C LEU A 680 36.03 -50.00 -36.73
N GLU A 681 35.20 -50.84 -36.12
CA GLU A 681 34.03 -51.41 -36.78
C GLU A 681 33.03 -50.30 -37.17
N ALA A 682 32.22 -50.56 -38.21
CA ALA A 682 31.16 -49.57 -38.56
C ALA A 682 30.21 -49.38 -37.41
N GLY A 683 30.01 -48.11 -37.05
CA GLY A 683 29.21 -47.77 -35.88
C GLY A 683 29.24 -46.28 -35.54
N VAL A 684 28.59 -45.96 -34.46
CA VAL A 684 28.59 -44.60 -33.87
C VAL A 684 29.59 -44.54 -32.72
N TYR A 685 30.46 -43.53 -32.75
CA TYR A 685 31.46 -43.28 -31.74
C TYR A 685 31.36 -41.85 -31.23
N LEU A 686 31.90 -41.60 -30.02
CA LEU A 686 32.01 -40.30 -29.42
C LEU A 686 33.48 -39.92 -29.35
N VAL A 687 33.83 -38.74 -29.82
CA VAL A 687 35.18 -38.18 -29.69
C VAL A 687 35.10 -37.16 -28.57
N ARG A 688 35.77 -37.42 -27.44
CA ARG A 688 35.88 -36.54 -26.29
C ARG A 688 37.24 -35.85 -26.31
N ILE A 689 37.24 -34.54 -26.34
CA ILE A 689 38.43 -33.70 -26.30
C ILE A 689 38.46 -33.00 -24.98
N SER A 690 39.48 -33.19 -24.17
CA SER A 690 39.66 -32.60 -22.86
C SER A 690 40.81 -31.59 -22.88
N PHE A 691 40.60 -30.42 -22.30
CA PHE A 691 41.57 -29.34 -22.11
C PHE A 691 41.67 -29.06 -20.60
N GLY A 692 42.66 -29.65 -19.92
CA GLY A 692 42.73 -29.64 -18.46
C GLY A 692 41.52 -30.34 -17.82
N GLU A 693 40.76 -29.62 -17.00
CA GLU A 693 39.55 -30.15 -16.32
C GLU A 693 38.29 -30.14 -17.21
N ARG A 694 38.35 -29.60 -18.42
CA ARG A 694 37.18 -29.40 -19.32
C ARG A 694 37.21 -30.41 -20.47
N ALA A 695 36.06 -30.88 -20.92
CA ALA A 695 35.93 -31.80 -22.02
C ALA A 695 34.72 -31.51 -22.91
N ILE A 696 34.91 -31.67 -24.22
CA ILE A 696 33.85 -31.59 -25.23
C ILE A 696 33.70 -32.96 -25.89
N THR A 697 32.48 -33.35 -26.19
CA THR A 697 32.18 -34.60 -26.86
C THR A 697 31.40 -34.34 -28.15
N LYS A 698 31.91 -34.87 -29.26
CA LYS A 698 31.28 -34.82 -30.58
C LYS A 698 31.01 -36.22 -31.08
N LYS A 699 29.95 -36.39 -31.87
CA LYS A 699 29.60 -37.68 -32.48
C LYS A 699 30.29 -37.84 -33.82
N VAL A 700 30.87 -39.05 -34.07
CA VAL A 700 31.39 -39.48 -35.37
C VAL A 700 30.74 -40.81 -35.80
N VAL A 701 30.49 -40.95 -37.06
CA VAL A 701 29.92 -42.17 -37.66
C VAL A 701 30.97 -42.78 -38.53
N ILE A 702 31.34 -44.07 -38.28
CA ILE A 702 32.25 -44.89 -39.07
C ILE A 702 31.43 -45.85 -39.95
N ARG A 703 31.78 -45.99 -41.24
CA ARG A 703 31.04 -46.77 -42.21
C ARG A 703 31.94 -47.82 -42.87
#